data_db7ec40be07a2f49dd57e527777a72c4
#
_entry.id   db7ec40be07a2f49dd57e527777a72c4
#
_cell.length_a   1.000
_cell.length_b   1.000
_cell.length_c   1.000
_cell.angle_alpha   90.00
_cell.angle_beta   90.00
_cell.angle_gamma   90.00
#
_symmetry.space_group_name_H-M   'P 1'
#
loop_
_entity.id
_entity.type
_entity.pdbx_description
1 polymer ?
#
loop_
_entity_poly.entity_id
_entity_poly.type
_entity_poly.pdbx_seq_one_letter_code
_entity_poly.pdbx_strand_id
1 'polypeptide(L)'
;MLRSRRDGRRARELAGGATPHSAAAPPRRQDRLRRLVRGADDDPNWARPALFALLTLAAVVYGWNLTNSGYANEFYAAAAKSASKDWKAWLFGSLDSSNAITVDKPPASLWVMGLSARIFGFSSFSLLLPQALMGVGTVGLTYGAVRRWSGHAAGLLAGLIVTMTPVAALMFRFDNPDAMLVLLMTAAAYCVVRAIEVSGRDEPTTTRRGRVRSASATALRWMVGAGLLIGFAFLTKMLQGLLVLPGLGLAYLVAARFSLGTRIKHLAAALVSVIVGAGWFVALVAAWPAGARPYIGGSTNNSEWELALGYNGLGRILGGDGNAGGGGGAGGGRFGGTAGLFRMFNSQFAGEISWLLPASLVLLVAGLVARRRAPRTDLVRASLVLWGGWLVVTMLCLSFMKGTVHSYYAVALAPAVAACIAVGGREVFARRSSLLWRVVLGAAICVSGVWSFRVLTTSASGWMPWLKWACAIAAVLGAMTFVAAPAWGARARRVAVTGLVVGVLGGLGGTSAYTFATMASGHNGSMPTAGPAVAGARGGMGSMGSAPGGAQGAPGGSTGSAGSAGSGTTGSSGAAGQAPSGTKPSGTAPSGAAPSSGSSGSASGAASSGGSAASSGSSSEAGASGSTTDTQRSAGSAGAQGGSTSNAALVKLLDATNSQWSAAVIGDQSAAGYILSSDTAVMSIGGWSGSDDNVTLAQFQQYVKNGDITYFIAGGGMGGGPGGNSGSGAQITAWVKAHYKATTVGGVTVYDLTKATS
;
A
#
# COMPACT_ATOMS: atom_id res chain seq x y z
N MET A 1 -52.38 -16.25 -57.48
CA MET A 1 -53.29 -15.75 -56.43
C MET A 1 -52.68 -15.90 -55.02
N LEU A 2 -51.45 -15.47 -54.74
CA LEU A 2 -50.80 -15.59 -53.41
C LEU A 2 -49.91 -14.37 -53.06
N ARG A 3 -50.08 -13.23 -53.72
CA ARG A 3 -49.34 -11.97 -53.45
C ARG A 3 -50.19 -10.86 -52.79
N SER A 4 -51.51 -10.98 -52.63
CA SER A 4 -52.38 -9.88 -52.19
C SER A 4 -52.74 -9.90 -50.68
N ARG A 5 -52.20 -10.89 -49.88
CA ARG A 5 -52.50 -10.95 -48.43
C ARG A 5 -51.40 -10.43 -47.50
N ARG A 6 -50.25 -10.00 -48.04
CA ARG A 6 -49.16 -9.43 -47.18
C ARG A 6 -49.19 -7.93 -47.04
N ASP A 7 -49.83 -7.21 -47.95
CA ASP A 7 -49.82 -5.73 -47.90
C ASP A 7 -50.94 -5.14 -47.02
N GLY A 8 -51.99 -5.93 -46.71
CA GLY A 8 -53.05 -5.47 -45.81
C GLY A 8 -52.71 -5.49 -44.29
N ARG A 9 -51.64 -6.17 -43.89
CA ARG A 9 -51.18 -6.16 -42.48
C ARG A 9 -50.20 -5.01 -42.19
N ARG A 10 -49.39 -4.58 -43.15
CA ARG A 10 -48.48 -3.42 -42.99
C ARG A 10 -49.21 -2.04 -42.94
N ALA A 11 -50.38 -1.94 -43.59
CA ALA A 11 -51.16 -0.70 -43.56
C ALA A 11 -51.97 -0.51 -42.26
N ARG A 12 -52.20 -1.55 -41.49
CA ARG A 12 -52.86 -1.44 -40.16
C ARG A 12 -51.92 -1.20 -38.98
N GLU A 13 -50.63 -1.49 -39.13
CA GLU A 13 -49.63 -1.19 -38.09
C GLU A 13 -49.14 0.26 -38.12
N LEU A 14 -49.39 1.01 -39.23
CA LEU A 14 -49.01 2.43 -39.38
C LEU A 14 -50.13 3.41 -38.96
N ALA A 15 -51.35 2.93 -38.60
CA ALA A 15 -52.46 3.75 -38.14
C ALA A 15 -52.78 3.63 -36.64
N GLY A 16 -51.92 2.96 -35.86
CA GLY A 16 -51.97 2.93 -34.40
C GLY A 16 -51.41 4.23 -33.83
N GLY A 17 -52.31 5.12 -33.41
CA GLY A 17 -51.99 6.45 -32.90
C GLY A 17 -50.91 6.47 -31.84
N ALA A 18 -50.02 7.43 -31.93
CA ALA A 18 -49.08 7.80 -30.91
C ALA A 18 -49.83 8.13 -29.60
N THR A 19 -49.96 7.20 -28.72
CA THR A 19 -50.32 7.49 -27.32
C THR A 19 -49.26 8.37 -26.72
N PRO A 20 -49.62 9.53 -26.11
CA PRO A 20 -48.64 10.37 -25.44
C PRO A 20 -47.94 9.54 -24.36
N HIS A 21 -46.61 9.49 -24.36
CA HIS A 21 -45.82 8.90 -23.30
C HIS A 21 -46.28 9.48 -21.98
N SER A 22 -47.12 8.73 -21.28
CA SER A 22 -47.46 8.96 -19.88
C SER A 22 -46.14 9.05 -19.12
N ALA A 23 -45.87 10.18 -18.51
CA ALA A 23 -44.73 10.36 -17.62
C ALA A 23 -44.75 9.25 -16.59
N ALA A 24 -43.81 8.32 -16.68
CA ALA A 24 -43.75 7.17 -15.80
C ALA A 24 -43.73 7.67 -14.35
N ALA A 25 -44.72 7.25 -13.57
CA ALA A 25 -44.83 7.59 -12.16
C ALA A 25 -43.49 7.22 -11.43
N PRO A 26 -43.04 8.02 -10.45
CA PRO A 26 -41.82 7.77 -9.76
C PRO A 26 -41.84 6.34 -9.16
N PRO A 27 -40.78 5.54 -9.32
CA PRO A 27 -40.76 4.14 -8.90
C PRO A 27 -41.09 4.04 -7.41
N ARG A 28 -42.05 3.18 -7.07
CA ARG A 28 -42.49 2.91 -5.70
C ARG A 28 -41.29 2.44 -4.87
N ARG A 29 -41.32 2.61 -3.53
CA ARG A 29 -40.23 2.21 -2.61
C ARG A 29 -39.88 0.71 -2.78
N GLN A 30 -40.86 -0.13 -3.05
CA GLN A 30 -40.68 -1.56 -3.34
C GLN A 30 -39.91 -1.82 -4.63
N ASP A 31 -40.10 -1.02 -5.70
CA ASP A 31 -39.36 -1.15 -6.94
C ASP A 31 -37.89 -0.72 -6.77
N ARG A 32 -37.63 0.23 -5.86
CA ARG A 32 -36.26 0.63 -5.52
C ARG A 32 -35.53 -0.46 -4.76
N LEU A 33 -36.16 -1.09 -3.76
CA LEU A 33 -35.60 -2.22 -3.00
C LEU A 33 -35.37 -3.44 -3.91
N ARG A 34 -36.35 -3.75 -4.77
CA ARG A 34 -36.24 -4.82 -5.76
C ARG A 34 -35.05 -4.59 -6.71
N ARG A 35 -34.85 -3.34 -7.20
CA ARG A 35 -33.70 -2.97 -8.05
C ARG A 35 -32.38 -2.98 -7.28
N LEU A 36 -32.36 -2.66 -6.00
CA LEU A 36 -31.17 -2.80 -5.17
C LEU A 36 -30.74 -4.26 -5.04
N VAL A 37 -31.68 -5.17 -4.79
CA VAL A 37 -31.41 -6.59 -4.55
C VAL A 37 -31.25 -7.40 -5.83
N ARG A 38 -32.06 -7.13 -6.89
CA ARG A 38 -32.07 -7.90 -8.14
C ARG A 38 -31.31 -7.25 -9.30
N GLY A 39 -30.97 -5.98 -9.21
CA GLY A 39 -30.34 -5.22 -10.30
C GLY A 39 -31.33 -4.52 -11.22
N ALA A 40 -30.86 -4.08 -12.40
CA ALA A 40 -31.70 -3.61 -13.47
C ALA A 40 -32.44 -4.81 -14.09
N ASP A 41 -33.54 -4.57 -14.76
CA ASP A 41 -34.36 -5.64 -15.36
C ASP A 41 -33.58 -6.42 -16.43
N ASP A 42 -32.57 -5.79 -17.06
CA ASP A 42 -31.66 -6.41 -18.04
C ASP A 42 -30.42 -7.10 -17.41
N ASP A 43 -30.19 -6.97 -16.09
CA ASP A 43 -29.07 -7.61 -15.42
C ASP A 43 -29.37 -9.13 -15.22
N PRO A 44 -28.41 -10.05 -15.40
CA PRO A 44 -28.57 -11.45 -15.07
C PRO A 44 -28.93 -11.64 -13.59
N ASN A 45 -29.84 -12.54 -13.27
CA ASN A 45 -30.32 -12.78 -11.90
C ASN A 45 -29.19 -13.09 -10.89
N TRP A 46 -28.10 -13.69 -11.35
CA TRP A 46 -26.94 -14.04 -10.51
C TRP A 46 -26.02 -12.84 -10.24
N ALA A 47 -26.09 -11.76 -11.04
CA ALA A 47 -25.11 -10.68 -11.01
C ALA A 47 -25.08 -9.91 -9.68
N ARG A 48 -26.26 -9.64 -9.10
CA ARG A 48 -26.34 -8.92 -7.81
C ARG A 48 -26.01 -9.81 -6.62
N PRO A 49 -26.53 -11.04 -6.49
CA PRO A 49 -26.08 -11.97 -5.45
C PRO A 49 -24.56 -12.20 -5.47
N ALA A 50 -23.97 -12.38 -6.67
CA ALA A 50 -22.53 -12.56 -6.81
C ALA A 50 -21.75 -11.29 -6.42
N LEU A 51 -22.25 -10.09 -6.71
CA LEU A 51 -21.64 -8.84 -6.24
C LEU A 51 -21.69 -8.75 -4.72
N PHE A 52 -22.84 -9.05 -4.09
CA PHE A 52 -22.93 -9.03 -2.62
C PHE A 52 -21.98 -10.06 -1.99
N ALA A 53 -21.89 -11.27 -2.56
CA ALA A 53 -20.93 -12.28 -2.11
C ALA A 53 -19.48 -11.79 -2.22
N LEU A 54 -19.13 -11.12 -3.33
CA LEU A 54 -17.80 -10.50 -3.51
C LEU A 54 -17.51 -9.40 -2.48
N LEU A 55 -18.47 -8.50 -2.24
CA LEU A 55 -18.28 -7.41 -1.28
C LEU A 55 -18.22 -7.95 0.16
N THR A 56 -19.00 -8.98 0.49
CA THR A 56 -18.91 -9.67 1.77
C THR A 56 -17.56 -10.36 1.94
N LEU A 57 -17.05 -11.04 0.89
CA LEU A 57 -15.72 -11.63 0.92
C LEU A 57 -14.64 -10.56 1.14
N ALA A 58 -14.73 -9.42 0.45
CA ALA A 58 -13.82 -8.31 0.65
C ALA A 58 -13.92 -7.74 2.09
N ALA A 59 -15.14 -7.60 2.62
CA ALA A 59 -15.36 -7.15 3.99
C ALA A 59 -14.78 -8.14 5.02
N VAL A 60 -14.88 -9.44 4.76
CA VAL A 60 -14.26 -10.47 5.60
C VAL A 60 -12.73 -10.39 5.51
N VAL A 61 -12.17 -10.38 4.29
CA VAL A 61 -10.70 -10.34 4.10
C VAL A 61 -10.09 -9.10 4.73
N TYR A 62 -10.75 -7.95 4.63
CA TYR A 62 -10.20 -6.68 5.13
C TYR A 62 -10.61 -6.37 6.57
N GLY A 63 -11.71 -6.95 7.08
CA GLY A 63 -12.26 -6.65 8.41
C GLY A 63 -12.05 -7.75 9.46
N TRP A 64 -11.77 -8.99 9.04
CA TRP A 64 -11.59 -10.10 10.00
C TRP A 64 -10.37 -9.87 10.88
N ASN A 65 -10.56 -9.97 12.21
CA ASN A 65 -9.49 -9.78 13.20
C ASN A 65 -8.67 -8.49 12.95
N LEU A 66 -9.38 -7.39 12.69
CA LEU A 66 -8.78 -6.13 12.22
C LEU A 66 -7.79 -5.54 13.23
N THR A 67 -8.02 -5.80 14.52
CA THR A 67 -7.20 -5.27 15.62
C THR A 67 -5.93 -6.09 15.92
N ASN A 68 -5.70 -7.20 15.19
CA ASN A 68 -4.53 -8.07 15.41
C ASN A 68 -3.17 -7.36 15.20
N SER A 69 -3.17 -6.28 14.42
CA SER A 69 -1.99 -5.45 14.17
C SER A 69 -1.76 -4.34 15.22
N GLY A 70 -2.55 -4.31 16.30
CA GLY A 70 -2.50 -3.21 17.27
C GLY A 70 -2.78 -1.87 16.58
N TYR A 71 -1.95 -0.88 16.82
CA TYR A 71 -2.03 0.43 16.15
C TYR A 71 -1.38 0.45 14.76
N ALA A 72 -0.88 -0.71 14.28
CA ALA A 72 -0.28 -0.90 12.96
C ALA A 72 0.91 0.05 12.71
N ASN A 73 0.71 1.28 12.22
CA ASN A 73 1.74 2.30 12.13
C ASN A 73 1.59 3.33 13.25
N GLU A 74 2.36 3.18 14.31
CA GLU A 74 2.28 4.04 15.49
C GLU A 74 2.43 5.54 15.18
N PHE A 75 3.17 5.89 14.13
CA PHE A 75 3.34 7.27 13.70
C PHE A 75 2.02 7.91 13.22
N TYR A 76 1.29 7.24 12.34
CA TYR A 76 -0.03 7.73 11.89
C TYR A 76 -1.10 7.55 12.97
N ALA A 77 -0.99 6.52 13.80
CA ALA A 77 -1.90 6.34 14.93
C ALA A 77 -1.78 7.47 15.96
N ALA A 78 -0.55 7.92 16.28
CA ALA A 78 -0.32 9.06 17.18
C ALA A 78 -0.91 10.35 16.60
N ALA A 79 -0.70 10.62 15.31
CA ALA A 79 -1.31 11.77 14.65
C ALA A 79 -2.85 11.67 14.62
N ALA A 80 -3.43 10.49 14.42
CA ALA A 80 -4.88 10.30 14.50
C ALA A 80 -5.42 10.45 15.92
N LYS A 81 -4.66 10.05 16.98
CA LYS A 81 -4.96 10.31 18.39
C LYS A 81 -4.98 11.83 18.65
N SER A 82 -3.98 12.54 18.18
CA SER A 82 -3.87 14.00 18.30
C SER A 82 -5.00 14.70 17.54
N ALA A 83 -5.30 14.27 16.32
CA ALA A 83 -6.42 14.73 15.52
C ALA A 83 -7.79 14.48 16.19
N SER A 84 -7.91 13.44 17.03
CA SER A 84 -9.13 13.20 17.79
C SER A 84 -9.33 14.16 18.98
N LYS A 85 -8.26 14.73 19.48
CA LYS A 85 -8.26 15.65 20.65
C LYS A 85 -8.37 17.12 20.22
N ASP A 86 -7.67 17.53 19.17
CA ASP A 86 -7.58 18.92 18.73
C ASP A 86 -7.96 19.09 17.26
N TRP A 87 -8.75 20.17 16.92
CA TRP A 87 -9.22 20.42 15.56
C TRP A 87 -8.15 20.99 14.64
N LYS A 88 -7.17 21.72 15.20
CA LYS A 88 -6.04 22.23 14.43
C LYS A 88 -5.10 21.08 14.09
N ALA A 89 -4.84 20.16 15.03
CA ALA A 89 -4.11 18.93 14.79
C ALA A 89 -4.81 18.06 13.72
N TRP A 90 -6.15 17.99 13.76
CA TRP A 90 -6.92 17.31 12.71
C TRP A 90 -6.75 17.97 11.34
N LEU A 91 -6.85 19.31 11.26
CA LEU A 91 -6.75 20.05 10.01
C LEU A 91 -5.38 19.88 9.34
N PHE A 92 -4.31 20.07 10.11
CA PHE A 92 -2.94 20.04 9.60
C PHE A 92 -2.30 18.65 9.58
N GLY A 93 -2.87 17.66 10.30
CA GLY A 93 -2.26 16.35 10.49
C GLY A 93 -1.07 16.39 11.44
N SER A 94 -1.19 17.13 12.54
CA SER A 94 -0.12 17.23 13.56
C SER A 94 0.11 15.90 14.25
N LEU A 95 1.38 15.62 14.56
CA LEU A 95 1.79 14.42 15.29
C LEU A 95 1.29 14.47 16.75
N ASP A 96 1.38 15.64 17.38
CA ASP A 96 0.94 15.89 18.75
C ASP A 96 -0.25 16.87 18.80
N SER A 97 -1.05 16.81 19.89
CA SER A 97 -2.24 17.64 20.07
C SER A 97 -1.95 19.10 20.37
N SER A 98 -0.70 19.44 20.73
CA SER A 98 -0.25 20.82 20.94
C SER A 98 0.36 21.46 19.70
N ASN A 99 0.40 20.71 18.58
CA ASN A 99 0.72 21.20 17.24
C ASN A 99 2.19 21.66 17.05
N ALA A 100 3.17 20.87 17.53
CA ALA A 100 4.58 21.16 17.28
C ALA A 100 4.98 20.92 15.82
N ILE A 101 4.63 19.76 15.27
CA ILE A 101 5.00 19.32 13.90
C ILE A 101 3.91 18.47 13.27
N THR A 102 3.75 18.53 11.94
CA THR A 102 2.87 17.60 11.18
C THR A 102 3.59 16.30 10.88
N VAL A 103 2.85 15.26 10.51
CA VAL A 103 3.45 14.11 9.83
C VAL A 103 4.05 14.52 8.48
N ASP A 104 4.94 13.68 7.95
CA ASP A 104 5.64 13.88 6.65
C ASP A 104 4.75 13.64 5.42
N LYS A 105 3.42 13.65 5.57
CA LYS A 105 2.42 13.43 4.52
C LYS A 105 1.27 14.43 4.64
N PRO A 106 0.58 14.72 3.52
CA PRO A 106 -0.62 15.54 3.57
C PRO A 106 -1.73 14.87 4.40
N PRO A 107 -2.62 15.66 5.01
CA PRO A 107 -3.49 15.20 6.10
C PRO A 107 -4.75 14.44 5.68
N ALA A 108 -5.09 14.29 4.38
CA ALA A 108 -6.42 13.81 3.98
C ALA A 108 -6.77 12.42 4.54
N SER A 109 -5.81 11.49 4.67
CA SER A 109 -6.06 10.20 5.31
C SER A 109 -6.28 10.33 6.82
N LEU A 110 -5.56 11.25 7.47
CA LEU A 110 -5.69 11.52 8.90
C LEU A 110 -7.03 12.18 9.24
N TRP A 111 -7.60 12.98 8.32
CA TRP A 111 -8.95 13.54 8.54
C TRP A 111 -9.97 12.43 8.74
N VAL A 112 -9.89 11.36 7.96
CA VAL A 112 -10.83 10.23 8.06
C VAL A 112 -10.57 9.41 9.33
N MET A 113 -9.31 9.13 9.65
CA MET A 113 -8.93 8.38 10.85
C MET A 113 -9.23 9.16 12.12
N GLY A 114 -8.86 10.44 12.19
CA GLY A 114 -9.13 11.33 13.32
C GLY A 114 -10.62 11.52 13.55
N LEU A 115 -11.43 11.68 12.48
CA LEU A 115 -12.88 11.77 12.59
C LEU A 115 -13.49 10.46 13.09
N SER A 116 -13.01 9.31 12.61
CA SER A 116 -13.45 8.00 13.11
C SER A 116 -13.11 7.83 14.59
N ALA A 117 -11.91 8.24 15.01
CA ALA A 117 -11.50 8.20 16.40
C ALA A 117 -12.31 9.16 17.28
N ARG A 118 -12.75 10.32 16.77
CA ARG A 118 -13.67 11.23 17.50
C ARG A 118 -15.06 10.62 17.71
N ILE A 119 -15.58 9.92 16.71
CA ILE A 119 -16.95 9.36 16.73
C ILE A 119 -17.01 8.10 17.59
N PHE A 120 -16.03 7.20 17.42
CA PHE A 120 -16.04 5.86 18.02
C PHE A 120 -15.09 5.69 19.21
N GLY A 121 -14.39 6.76 19.63
CA GLY A 121 -13.29 6.69 20.57
C GLY A 121 -11.99 6.24 19.89
N PHE A 122 -10.85 6.66 20.47
CA PHE A 122 -9.54 6.26 19.95
C PHE A 122 -9.26 4.79 20.30
N SER A 123 -9.14 3.98 19.28
CA SER A 123 -8.79 2.55 19.38
C SER A 123 -8.23 2.04 18.04
N SER A 124 -7.53 0.92 18.08
CA SER A 124 -7.07 0.23 16.88
C SER A 124 -8.23 -0.02 15.88
N PHE A 125 -9.40 -0.43 16.39
CA PHE A 125 -10.58 -0.66 15.55
C PHE A 125 -11.05 0.62 14.85
N SER A 126 -11.19 1.73 15.57
CA SER A 126 -11.67 2.99 14.99
C SER A 126 -10.71 3.56 13.94
N LEU A 127 -9.41 3.30 14.07
CA LEU A 127 -8.41 3.72 13.08
C LEU A 127 -8.44 2.85 11.82
N LEU A 128 -8.60 1.53 11.97
CA LEU A 128 -8.46 0.58 10.86
C LEU A 128 -9.78 0.33 10.14
N LEU A 129 -10.93 0.54 10.78
CA LEU A 129 -12.25 0.37 10.15
C LEU A 129 -12.43 1.19 8.86
N PRO A 130 -12.09 2.50 8.81
CA PRO A 130 -12.16 3.28 7.58
C PRO A 130 -11.32 2.69 6.45
N GLN A 131 -10.14 2.16 6.76
CA GLN A 131 -9.24 1.55 5.77
C GLN A 131 -9.89 0.30 5.15
N ALA A 132 -10.48 -0.57 5.97
CA ALA A 132 -11.20 -1.75 5.51
C ALA A 132 -12.39 -1.37 4.61
N LEU A 133 -13.17 -0.36 4.99
CA LEU A 133 -14.29 0.14 4.20
C LEU A 133 -13.84 0.75 2.87
N MET A 134 -12.71 1.45 2.84
CA MET A 134 -12.10 1.96 1.61
C MET A 134 -11.67 0.81 0.69
N GLY A 135 -11.17 -0.29 1.24
CA GLY A 135 -10.85 -1.51 0.49
C GLY A 135 -12.09 -2.12 -0.16
N VAL A 136 -13.17 -2.30 0.58
CA VAL A 136 -14.46 -2.79 0.05
C VAL A 136 -14.99 -1.84 -1.03
N GLY A 137 -14.90 -0.53 -0.81
CA GLY A 137 -15.25 0.49 -1.80
C GLY A 137 -14.44 0.38 -3.08
N THR A 138 -13.14 0.15 -2.96
CA THR A 138 -12.22 -0.05 -4.11
C THR A 138 -12.62 -1.29 -4.93
N VAL A 139 -12.92 -2.41 -4.28
CA VAL A 139 -13.43 -3.63 -4.93
C VAL A 139 -14.74 -3.33 -5.68
N GLY A 140 -15.69 -2.65 -5.02
CA GLY A 140 -16.97 -2.27 -5.62
C GLY A 140 -16.82 -1.33 -6.82
N LEU A 141 -15.94 -0.35 -6.76
CA LEU A 141 -15.66 0.58 -7.86
C LEU A 141 -14.93 -0.11 -9.02
N THR A 142 -13.98 -0.99 -8.75
CA THR A 142 -13.29 -1.79 -9.76
C THR A 142 -14.31 -2.68 -10.51
N TYR A 143 -15.13 -3.43 -9.78
CA TYR A 143 -16.25 -4.16 -10.37
C TYR A 143 -17.13 -3.23 -11.22
N GLY A 144 -17.55 -2.10 -10.65
CA GLY A 144 -18.44 -1.14 -11.30
C GLY A 144 -17.87 -0.57 -12.59
N ALA A 145 -16.57 -0.26 -12.64
CA ALA A 145 -15.89 0.26 -13.82
C ALA A 145 -15.75 -0.81 -14.91
N VAL A 146 -15.24 -2.00 -14.55
CA VAL A 146 -14.97 -3.09 -15.50
C VAL A 146 -16.25 -3.67 -16.10
N ARG A 147 -17.29 -3.89 -15.26
CA ARG A 147 -18.55 -4.49 -15.74
C ARG A 147 -19.21 -3.71 -16.85
N ARG A 148 -19.05 -2.39 -16.87
CA ARG A 148 -19.73 -1.49 -17.83
C ARG A 148 -19.38 -1.78 -19.27
N TRP A 149 -18.16 -2.17 -19.53
CA TRP A 149 -17.66 -2.40 -20.89
C TRP A 149 -17.29 -3.87 -21.16
N SER A 150 -17.15 -4.65 -20.10
CA SER A 150 -16.73 -6.06 -20.20
C SER A 150 -17.69 -7.04 -19.52
N GLY A 151 -18.83 -6.56 -19.01
CA GLY A 151 -19.87 -7.40 -18.42
C GLY A 151 -19.59 -7.82 -16.97
N HIS A 152 -20.63 -8.40 -16.32
CA HIS A 152 -20.61 -8.71 -14.90
C HIS A 152 -19.53 -9.72 -14.50
N ALA A 153 -19.32 -10.78 -15.29
CA ALA A 153 -18.32 -11.81 -14.98
C ALA A 153 -16.89 -11.23 -14.95
N ALA A 154 -16.55 -10.36 -15.91
CA ALA A 154 -15.25 -9.68 -15.91
C ALA A 154 -15.13 -8.72 -14.70
N GLY A 155 -16.20 -7.99 -14.37
CA GLY A 155 -16.21 -7.12 -13.20
C GLY A 155 -16.00 -7.90 -11.89
N LEU A 156 -16.69 -9.04 -11.71
CA LEU A 156 -16.51 -9.90 -10.54
C LEU A 156 -15.10 -10.48 -10.45
N LEU A 157 -14.55 -10.91 -11.58
CA LEU A 157 -13.16 -11.40 -11.62
C LEU A 157 -12.17 -10.30 -11.23
N ALA A 158 -12.34 -9.07 -11.74
CA ALA A 158 -11.50 -7.95 -11.37
C ALA A 158 -11.59 -7.64 -9.86
N GLY A 159 -12.82 -7.58 -9.32
CA GLY A 159 -13.00 -7.37 -7.88
C GLY A 159 -12.41 -8.49 -7.02
N LEU A 160 -12.57 -9.75 -7.44
CA LEU A 160 -11.98 -10.90 -6.76
C LEU A 160 -10.44 -10.84 -6.74
N ILE A 161 -9.82 -10.50 -7.87
CA ILE A 161 -8.36 -10.36 -7.95
C ILE A 161 -7.87 -9.24 -7.02
N VAL A 162 -8.54 -8.07 -6.97
CA VAL A 162 -8.20 -7.02 -6.01
C VAL A 162 -8.30 -7.55 -4.58
N THR A 163 -9.39 -8.27 -4.25
CA THR A 163 -9.60 -8.84 -2.91
C THR A 163 -8.51 -9.84 -2.53
N MET A 164 -8.06 -10.66 -3.50
CA MET A 164 -7.05 -11.70 -3.30
C MET A 164 -5.64 -11.23 -3.64
N THR A 165 -5.37 -9.93 -3.69
CA THR A 165 -4.02 -9.38 -3.85
C THR A 165 -3.41 -9.14 -2.46
N PRO A 166 -2.25 -9.76 -2.12
CA PRO A 166 -1.69 -9.72 -0.77
C PRO A 166 -1.44 -8.30 -0.25
N VAL A 167 -0.82 -7.42 -1.06
CA VAL A 167 -0.59 -6.04 -0.65
C VAL A 167 -1.89 -5.24 -0.47
N ALA A 168 -2.97 -5.61 -1.14
CA ALA A 168 -4.28 -5.00 -0.92
C ALA A 168 -4.86 -5.43 0.44
N ALA A 169 -4.75 -6.73 0.78
CA ALA A 169 -5.15 -7.23 2.10
C ALA A 169 -4.32 -6.58 3.22
N LEU A 170 -3.02 -6.35 2.99
CA LEU A 170 -2.17 -5.64 3.94
C LEU A 170 -2.63 -4.19 4.13
N MET A 171 -2.68 -3.40 3.05
CA MET A 171 -2.89 -1.95 3.12
C MET A 171 -4.33 -1.53 3.46
N PHE A 172 -5.33 -2.34 3.15
CA PHE A 172 -6.71 -2.10 3.58
C PHE A 172 -6.99 -2.53 5.03
N ARG A 173 -5.97 -2.97 5.75
CA ARG A 173 -6.00 -3.34 7.18
C ARG A 173 -4.93 -2.57 7.97
N PHE A 174 -4.39 -1.50 7.38
CA PHE A 174 -3.27 -0.75 7.91
C PHE A 174 -3.56 0.75 7.82
N ASP A 175 -3.14 1.54 8.76
CA ASP A 175 -3.46 2.97 8.89
C ASP A 175 -2.58 3.90 8.06
N ASN A 176 -1.88 3.36 7.07
CA ASN A 176 -1.17 4.16 6.06
C ASN A 176 -2.15 4.87 5.11
N PRO A 177 -1.74 5.96 4.45
CA PRO A 177 -2.59 6.72 3.52
C PRO A 177 -2.99 5.95 2.25
N ASP A 178 -2.42 4.79 2.01
CA ASP A 178 -2.55 4.01 0.77
C ASP A 178 -3.98 3.54 0.48
N ALA A 179 -4.76 3.19 1.51
CA ALA A 179 -6.14 2.75 1.32
C ALA A 179 -7.01 3.85 0.69
N MET A 180 -6.93 5.07 1.22
CA MET A 180 -7.65 6.23 0.68
C MET A 180 -7.14 6.60 -0.71
N LEU A 181 -5.82 6.59 -0.92
CA LEU A 181 -5.20 6.84 -2.23
C LEU A 181 -5.79 5.94 -3.31
N VAL A 182 -5.80 4.61 -3.10
CA VAL A 182 -6.26 3.64 -4.11
C VAL A 182 -7.77 3.75 -4.34
N LEU A 183 -8.55 4.02 -3.30
CA LEU A 183 -9.99 4.29 -3.43
C LEU A 183 -10.24 5.50 -4.34
N LEU A 184 -9.56 6.63 -4.09
CA LEU A 184 -9.74 7.87 -4.84
C LEU A 184 -9.29 7.72 -6.30
N MET A 185 -8.14 7.08 -6.55
CA MET A 185 -7.66 6.77 -7.90
C MET A 185 -8.68 5.89 -8.67
N THR A 186 -9.23 4.87 -8.00
CA THR A 186 -10.22 3.95 -8.60
C THR A 186 -11.55 4.68 -8.86
N ALA A 187 -11.98 5.55 -7.96
CA ALA A 187 -13.16 6.39 -8.13
C ALA A 187 -13.00 7.36 -9.31
N ALA A 188 -11.82 7.97 -9.47
CA ALA A 188 -11.51 8.82 -10.62
C ALA A 188 -11.56 8.04 -11.93
N ALA A 189 -10.99 6.83 -11.97
CA ALA A 189 -11.10 5.93 -13.12
C ALA A 189 -12.56 5.59 -13.45
N TYR A 190 -13.38 5.30 -12.44
CA TYR A 190 -14.81 5.10 -12.63
C TYR A 190 -15.51 6.34 -13.23
N CYS A 191 -15.15 7.55 -12.76
CA CYS A 191 -15.69 8.80 -13.33
C CYS A 191 -15.32 8.96 -14.81
N VAL A 192 -14.08 8.67 -15.19
CA VAL A 192 -13.63 8.71 -16.60
C VAL A 192 -14.38 7.68 -17.45
N VAL A 193 -14.57 6.46 -16.95
CA VAL A 193 -15.39 5.43 -17.61
C VAL A 193 -16.80 5.96 -17.86
N ARG A 194 -17.43 6.64 -16.90
CA ARG A 194 -18.75 7.24 -17.03
C ARG A 194 -18.76 8.40 -18.04
N ALA A 195 -17.73 9.23 -18.05
CA ALA A 195 -17.61 10.33 -19.00
C ALA A 195 -17.52 9.84 -20.46
N ILE A 196 -16.72 8.78 -20.70
CA ILE A 196 -16.62 8.14 -22.03
C ILE A 196 -17.94 7.48 -22.43
N GLU A 197 -18.61 6.77 -21.52
CA GLU A 197 -19.90 6.13 -21.79
C GLU A 197 -20.98 7.15 -22.19
N VAL A 198 -21.06 8.25 -21.47
CA VAL A 198 -22.04 9.32 -21.76
C VAL A 198 -21.77 9.99 -23.12
N SER A 199 -20.51 10.06 -23.54
CA SER A 199 -20.15 10.66 -24.85
C SER A 199 -20.71 9.89 -26.04
N GLY A 200 -21.17 8.66 -25.85
CA GLY A 200 -21.80 7.84 -26.88
C GLY A 200 -23.33 7.87 -26.89
N ARG A 201 -23.96 8.72 -26.10
CA ARG A 201 -25.42 8.85 -26.06
C ARG A 201 -25.87 9.97 -26.99
N ASP A 202 -26.77 9.62 -27.89
CA ASP A 202 -27.33 10.59 -28.83
C ASP A 202 -28.40 11.47 -28.19
N GLU A 203 -29.06 11.02 -27.12
CA GLU A 203 -30.10 11.74 -26.40
C GLU A 203 -29.61 12.50 -25.16
N PRO A 204 -30.12 13.71 -24.93
CA PRO A 204 -29.81 14.44 -23.70
C PRO A 204 -30.41 13.76 -22.48
N THR A 205 -29.66 13.76 -21.37
CA THR A 205 -30.10 13.16 -20.10
C THR A 205 -31.00 14.14 -19.33
N THR A 206 -32.21 13.69 -18.99
CA THR A 206 -33.11 14.45 -18.12
C THR A 206 -32.76 14.18 -16.65
N THR A 207 -32.51 15.22 -15.86
CA THR A 207 -32.25 15.12 -14.42
C THR A 207 -33.55 14.84 -13.66
N ARG A 208 -33.42 14.36 -12.39
CA ARG A 208 -34.58 14.18 -11.48
C ARG A 208 -35.44 15.46 -11.29
N ARG A 209 -34.84 16.64 -11.56
CA ARG A 209 -35.55 17.95 -11.50
C ARG A 209 -36.04 18.41 -12.85
N GLY A 210 -36.20 17.53 -13.85
CA GLY A 210 -36.69 17.86 -15.18
C GLY A 210 -35.74 18.65 -16.07
N ARG A 211 -34.53 18.99 -15.66
CA ARG A 211 -33.56 19.71 -16.48
C ARG A 211 -32.93 18.82 -17.53
N VAL A 212 -33.06 19.17 -18.79
CA VAL A 212 -32.40 18.52 -19.92
C VAL A 212 -30.93 18.95 -19.97
N ARG A 213 -30.02 18.00 -20.04
CA ARG A 213 -28.57 18.27 -20.13
C ARG A 213 -27.96 17.57 -21.33
N SER A 214 -27.12 18.30 -22.06
CA SER A 214 -26.35 17.71 -23.14
C SER A 214 -25.40 16.62 -22.63
N ALA A 215 -25.08 15.67 -23.50
CA ALA A 215 -24.08 14.62 -23.20
C ALA A 215 -22.72 15.22 -22.80
N SER A 216 -22.31 16.34 -23.48
CA SER A 216 -21.06 17.02 -23.17
C SER A 216 -21.07 17.62 -21.75
N ALA A 217 -22.13 18.33 -21.33
CA ALA A 217 -22.22 18.87 -19.98
C ALA A 217 -22.24 17.77 -18.90
N THR A 218 -22.81 16.62 -19.21
CA THR A 218 -22.80 15.46 -18.28
C THR A 218 -21.41 14.82 -18.20
N ALA A 219 -20.72 14.64 -19.34
CA ALA A 219 -19.36 14.14 -19.39
C ALA A 219 -18.38 15.08 -18.68
N LEU A 220 -18.51 16.40 -18.88
CA LEU A 220 -17.71 17.40 -18.18
C LEU A 220 -17.79 17.25 -16.66
N ARG A 221 -18.99 17.02 -16.10
CA ARG A 221 -19.14 16.81 -14.65
C ARG A 221 -18.42 15.58 -14.13
N TRP A 222 -18.48 14.50 -14.91
CA TRP A 222 -17.71 13.29 -14.55
C TRP A 222 -16.21 13.57 -14.61
N MET A 223 -15.74 14.35 -15.58
CA MET A 223 -14.33 14.74 -15.70
C MET A 223 -13.89 15.67 -14.56
N VAL A 224 -14.71 16.66 -14.21
CA VAL A 224 -14.49 17.52 -13.03
C VAL A 224 -14.45 16.67 -11.74
N GLY A 225 -15.41 15.75 -11.59
CA GLY A 225 -15.40 14.82 -10.45
C GLY A 225 -14.14 13.96 -10.40
N ALA A 226 -13.66 13.46 -11.55
CA ALA A 226 -12.40 12.73 -11.62
C ALA A 226 -11.22 13.61 -11.19
N GLY A 227 -11.17 14.87 -11.65
CA GLY A 227 -10.12 15.81 -11.26
C GLY A 227 -10.11 16.10 -9.76
N LEU A 228 -11.28 16.38 -9.16
CA LEU A 228 -11.37 16.59 -7.70
C LEU A 228 -10.90 15.37 -6.91
N LEU A 229 -11.31 14.16 -7.31
CA LEU A 229 -10.86 12.92 -6.64
C LEU A 229 -9.35 12.75 -6.72
N ILE A 230 -8.71 13.07 -7.84
CA ILE A 230 -7.25 13.05 -7.97
C ILE A 230 -6.62 14.17 -7.16
N GLY A 231 -7.21 15.36 -7.05
CA GLY A 231 -6.75 16.41 -6.15
C GLY A 231 -6.74 15.95 -4.68
N PHE A 232 -7.80 15.27 -4.23
CA PHE A 232 -7.81 14.65 -2.90
C PHE A 232 -6.85 13.47 -2.77
N ALA A 233 -6.60 12.69 -3.84
CA ALA A 233 -5.54 11.67 -3.84
C ALA A 233 -4.15 12.30 -3.67
N PHE A 234 -3.92 13.48 -4.24
CA PHE A 234 -2.72 14.27 -3.98
C PHE A 234 -2.61 14.68 -2.50
N LEU A 235 -3.68 15.18 -1.89
CA LEU A 235 -3.73 15.49 -0.45
C LEU A 235 -3.66 14.25 0.44
N THR A 236 -3.68 13.06 -0.14
CA THR A 236 -3.48 11.80 0.58
C THR A 236 -2.02 11.32 0.50
N LYS A 237 -1.41 11.36 -0.69
CA LYS A 237 -0.05 10.85 -0.91
C LYS A 237 0.66 11.53 -2.09
N MET A 238 0.43 12.80 -2.27
CA MET A 238 1.08 13.71 -3.24
C MET A 238 1.22 13.12 -4.65
N LEU A 239 2.40 13.14 -5.24
CA LEU A 239 2.61 12.76 -6.65
C LEU A 239 2.19 11.33 -6.98
N GLN A 240 2.15 10.41 -6.01
CA GLN A 240 1.68 9.04 -6.27
C GLN A 240 0.23 9.01 -6.76
N GLY A 241 -0.63 9.94 -6.29
CA GLY A 241 -2.01 10.10 -6.76
C GLY A 241 -2.13 10.49 -8.24
N LEU A 242 -1.09 11.13 -8.81
CA LEU A 242 -1.09 11.60 -10.20
C LEU A 242 -0.68 10.52 -11.21
N LEU A 243 -0.13 9.38 -10.77
CA LEU A 243 0.40 8.33 -11.67
C LEU A 243 -0.65 7.73 -12.61
N VAL A 244 -1.93 7.86 -12.29
CA VAL A 244 -3.03 7.35 -13.13
C VAL A 244 -3.43 8.32 -14.24
N LEU A 245 -3.07 9.61 -14.14
CA LEU A 245 -3.50 10.64 -15.07
C LEU A 245 -3.17 10.33 -16.54
N PRO A 246 -1.98 9.84 -16.90
CA PRO A 246 -1.67 9.53 -18.30
C PRO A 246 -2.62 8.48 -18.88
N GLY A 247 -2.90 7.39 -18.15
CA GLY A 247 -3.82 6.34 -18.58
C GLY A 247 -5.26 6.84 -18.71
N LEU A 248 -5.75 7.58 -17.71
CA LEU A 248 -7.10 8.15 -17.68
C LEU A 248 -7.29 9.19 -18.80
N GLY A 249 -6.34 10.11 -18.93
CA GLY A 249 -6.38 11.19 -19.94
C GLY A 249 -6.32 10.65 -21.35
N LEU A 250 -5.41 9.70 -21.62
CA LEU A 250 -5.28 9.06 -22.94
C LEU A 250 -6.55 8.29 -23.33
N ALA A 251 -7.12 7.52 -22.40
CA ALA A 251 -8.35 6.79 -22.66
C ALA A 251 -9.50 7.74 -23.02
N TYR A 252 -9.66 8.84 -22.28
CA TYR A 252 -10.67 9.85 -22.58
C TYR A 252 -10.40 10.55 -23.92
N LEU A 253 -9.18 11.00 -24.15
CA LEU A 253 -8.77 11.70 -25.36
C LEU A 253 -9.02 10.86 -26.61
N VAL A 254 -8.75 9.56 -26.54
CA VAL A 254 -8.92 8.65 -27.70
C VAL A 254 -10.38 8.24 -27.86
N ALA A 255 -11.06 7.78 -26.80
CA ALA A 255 -12.31 7.05 -26.91
C ALA A 255 -13.58 7.92 -26.88
N ALA A 256 -13.55 9.11 -26.25
CA ALA A 256 -14.74 9.94 -26.17
C ALA A 256 -15.24 10.41 -27.56
N ARG A 257 -16.56 10.37 -27.77
CA ARG A 257 -17.20 10.67 -29.06
C ARG A 257 -17.50 12.15 -29.29
N PHE A 258 -16.69 13.02 -28.71
CA PHE A 258 -16.76 14.48 -28.93
C PHE A 258 -15.67 14.93 -29.92
N SER A 259 -15.80 16.16 -30.41
CA SER A 259 -14.74 16.83 -31.17
C SER A 259 -13.46 16.93 -30.33
N LEU A 260 -12.30 17.03 -30.97
CA LEU A 260 -11.01 17.11 -30.28
C LEU A 260 -10.97 18.32 -29.33
N GLY A 261 -11.48 19.50 -29.79
CA GLY A 261 -11.54 20.68 -28.94
C GLY A 261 -12.40 20.47 -27.68
N THR A 262 -13.56 19.80 -27.79
CA THR A 262 -14.38 19.47 -26.62
C THR A 262 -13.67 18.53 -25.67
N ARG A 263 -12.97 17.51 -26.17
CA ARG A 263 -12.19 16.57 -25.34
C ARG A 263 -11.07 17.28 -24.58
N ILE A 264 -10.35 18.17 -25.26
CA ILE A 264 -9.29 19.01 -24.65
C ILE A 264 -9.88 19.93 -23.58
N LYS A 265 -11.02 20.59 -23.85
CA LYS A 265 -11.72 21.43 -22.85
C LYS A 265 -12.11 20.64 -21.60
N HIS A 266 -12.61 19.40 -21.75
CA HIS A 266 -12.96 18.54 -20.63
C HIS A 266 -11.74 18.09 -19.83
N LEU A 267 -10.62 17.78 -20.51
CA LEU A 267 -9.34 17.43 -19.85
C LEU A 267 -8.74 18.63 -19.12
N ALA A 268 -8.79 19.82 -19.72
CA ALA A 268 -8.36 21.06 -19.07
C ALA A 268 -9.19 21.37 -17.82
N ALA A 269 -10.53 21.21 -17.90
CA ALA A 269 -11.39 21.37 -16.74
C ALA A 269 -11.11 20.34 -15.65
N ALA A 270 -10.80 19.09 -16.02
CA ALA A 270 -10.36 18.07 -15.05
C ALA A 270 -9.04 18.46 -14.39
N LEU A 271 -8.06 18.96 -15.17
CA LEU A 271 -6.77 19.42 -14.62
C LEU A 271 -6.95 20.60 -13.65
N VAL A 272 -7.77 21.59 -14.03
CA VAL A 272 -8.14 22.71 -13.12
C VAL A 272 -8.77 22.15 -11.85
N SER A 273 -9.62 21.13 -11.96
CA SER A 273 -10.24 20.50 -10.79
C SER A 273 -9.24 19.74 -9.91
N VAL A 274 -8.19 19.14 -10.48
CA VAL A 274 -7.06 18.58 -9.70
C VAL A 274 -6.39 19.69 -8.91
N ILE A 275 -6.08 20.82 -9.58
CA ILE A 275 -5.41 21.97 -8.95
C ILE A 275 -6.29 22.56 -7.83
N VAL A 276 -7.60 22.71 -8.05
CA VAL A 276 -8.52 23.18 -7.01
C VAL A 276 -8.61 22.18 -5.86
N GLY A 277 -8.74 20.86 -6.16
CA GLY A 277 -8.87 19.81 -5.16
C GLY A 277 -7.64 19.61 -4.28
N ALA A 278 -6.44 19.91 -4.80
CA ALA A 278 -5.18 19.84 -4.05
C ALA A 278 -4.78 21.23 -3.51
N GLY A 279 -4.90 22.26 -4.32
CA GLY A 279 -4.29 23.58 -4.09
C GLY A 279 -4.94 24.37 -2.97
N TRP A 280 -6.22 24.13 -2.66
CA TRP A 280 -6.88 24.84 -1.55
C TRP A 280 -6.16 24.65 -0.22
N PHE A 281 -5.68 23.42 0.08
CA PHE A 281 -4.97 23.12 1.31
C PHE A 281 -3.57 23.74 1.29
N VAL A 282 -2.85 23.60 0.18
CA VAL A 282 -1.53 24.23 0.01
C VAL A 282 -1.64 25.76 0.18
N ALA A 283 -2.67 26.38 -0.39
CA ALA A 283 -2.93 27.82 -0.23
C ALA A 283 -3.29 28.18 1.23
N LEU A 284 -4.09 27.34 1.91
CA LEU A 284 -4.40 27.51 3.33
C LEU A 284 -3.15 27.51 4.19
N VAL A 285 -2.26 26.51 4.02
CA VAL A 285 -1.00 26.41 4.76
C VAL A 285 -0.09 27.60 4.48
N ALA A 286 0.01 28.04 3.22
CA ALA A 286 0.81 29.20 2.84
C ALA A 286 0.29 30.53 3.39
N ALA A 287 -1.03 30.68 3.49
CA ALA A 287 -1.67 31.89 4.04
C ALA A 287 -1.70 31.92 5.56
N TRP A 288 -1.49 30.78 6.23
CA TRP A 288 -1.54 30.71 7.70
C TRP A 288 -0.20 31.16 8.30
N PRO A 289 -0.20 32.07 9.30
CA PRO A 289 1.05 32.49 9.92
C PRO A 289 1.88 31.33 10.46
N ALA A 290 3.16 31.28 10.09
CA ALA A 290 4.05 30.15 10.42
C ALA A 290 4.17 29.89 11.93
N GLY A 291 4.18 30.96 12.76
CA GLY A 291 4.20 30.85 14.23
C GLY A 291 2.88 30.41 14.87
N ALA A 292 1.77 30.34 14.08
CA ALA A 292 0.44 29.97 14.57
C ALA A 292 -0.03 28.60 14.04
N ARG A 293 0.78 27.89 13.26
CA ARG A 293 0.53 26.54 12.73
C ARG A 293 1.65 25.59 13.11
N PRO A 294 1.43 24.27 13.04
CA PRO A 294 2.53 23.30 13.21
C PRO A 294 3.58 23.48 12.10
N TYR A 295 4.80 23.11 12.41
CA TYR A 295 5.85 22.96 11.39
C TYR A 295 5.47 21.86 10.41
N ILE A 296 5.69 22.06 9.12
CA ILE A 296 5.39 21.07 8.10
C ILE A 296 6.51 20.02 8.07
N GLY A 297 6.25 18.85 8.66
CA GLY A 297 7.22 17.77 8.80
C GLY A 297 7.72 17.24 7.46
N GLY A 298 9.01 16.95 7.36
CA GLY A 298 9.69 16.54 6.14
C GLY A 298 9.98 17.67 5.15
N SER A 299 9.74 18.94 5.50
CA SER A 299 10.16 20.11 4.74
C SER A 299 11.37 20.79 5.42
N THR A 300 12.22 21.46 4.65
CA THR A 300 13.36 22.21 5.18
C THR A 300 13.01 23.68 5.44
N ASN A 301 11.97 24.20 4.75
CA ASN A 301 11.55 25.61 4.83
C ASN A 301 10.13 25.79 5.37
N ASN A 302 9.61 24.82 6.12
CA ASN A 302 8.27 24.87 6.73
C ASN A 302 7.14 25.08 5.69
N SER A 303 7.21 24.41 4.52
CA SER A 303 6.33 24.61 3.38
C SER A 303 5.74 23.30 2.87
N GLU A 304 4.39 23.27 2.72
CA GLU A 304 3.67 22.16 2.08
C GLU A 304 4.08 22.01 0.60
N TRP A 305 4.46 23.11 -0.05
CA TRP A 305 4.90 23.11 -1.45
C TRP A 305 6.26 22.39 -1.61
N GLU A 306 7.19 22.64 -0.70
CA GLU A 306 8.47 21.93 -0.67
C GLU A 306 8.28 20.46 -0.31
N LEU A 307 7.44 20.15 0.68
CA LEU A 307 7.10 18.77 1.01
C LEU A 307 6.56 18.02 -0.22
N ALA A 308 5.71 18.68 -1.03
CA ALA A 308 5.10 18.08 -2.20
C ALA A 308 6.06 17.87 -3.37
N LEU A 309 6.92 18.83 -3.66
CA LEU A 309 7.85 18.76 -4.79
C LEU A 309 9.22 18.16 -4.41
N GLY A 310 9.68 18.40 -3.18
CA GLY A 310 10.93 17.89 -2.64
C GLY A 310 10.81 16.46 -2.11
N TYR A 311 10.59 16.35 -0.79
CA TYR A 311 10.64 15.07 -0.07
C TYR A 311 9.69 14.00 -0.60
N ASN A 312 8.41 14.31 -0.82
CA ASN A 312 7.41 13.36 -1.33
C ASN A 312 7.26 13.39 -2.86
N GLY A 313 8.00 14.24 -3.55
CA GLY A 313 7.88 14.47 -4.97
C GLY A 313 9.09 13.99 -5.77
N LEU A 314 9.79 14.94 -6.36
CA LEU A 314 10.95 14.69 -7.21
C LEU A 314 12.09 14.03 -6.43
N GLY A 315 12.26 14.32 -5.14
CA GLY A 315 13.21 13.65 -4.28
C GLY A 315 13.00 12.14 -4.19
N ARG A 316 11.74 11.66 -4.21
CA ARG A 316 11.42 10.22 -4.29
C ARG A 316 11.75 9.61 -5.65
N ILE A 317 11.58 10.37 -6.74
CA ILE A 317 11.81 9.89 -8.10
C ILE A 317 13.30 9.95 -8.46
N LEU A 318 13.96 11.07 -8.20
CA LEU A 318 15.33 11.34 -8.64
C LEU A 318 16.39 10.95 -7.59
N GLY A 319 16.00 10.83 -6.32
CA GLY A 319 16.89 10.81 -5.16
C GLY A 319 17.32 12.23 -4.80
N GLY A 320 17.71 12.47 -3.56
CA GLY A 320 18.13 13.78 -3.06
C GLY A 320 18.23 13.74 -1.54
N ASP A 321 18.64 14.86 -0.92
CA ASP A 321 18.77 15.03 0.51
C ASP A 321 17.45 14.70 1.22
N GLY A 322 17.52 13.98 2.33
CA GLY A 322 16.34 13.46 3.03
C GLY A 322 15.69 12.21 2.41
N ASN A 323 15.92 11.93 1.12
CA ASN A 323 15.45 10.74 0.38
C ASN A 323 16.58 9.76 0.00
N ALA A 324 17.82 10.03 0.42
CA ALA A 324 18.91 9.08 0.29
C ALA A 324 18.55 7.86 1.13
N GLY A 325 18.11 6.79 0.48
CA GLY A 325 17.81 5.51 1.13
C GLY A 325 19.02 5.07 1.95
N GLY A 326 18.96 5.27 3.25
CA GLY A 326 19.89 4.89 4.29
C GLY A 326 21.36 4.79 3.93
N GLY A 327 22.15 5.73 4.44
CA GLY A 327 23.61 5.65 4.65
C GLY A 327 24.47 5.25 3.45
N GLY A 328 25.20 6.19 2.93
CA GLY A 328 26.30 5.95 2.00
C GLY A 328 27.44 5.10 2.58
N GLY A 329 27.23 3.79 2.63
CA GLY A 329 28.26 2.80 2.82
C GLY A 329 28.13 1.79 1.69
N ALA A 330 29.22 1.40 1.08
CA ALA A 330 29.32 0.44 -0.03
C ALA A 330 28.79 -0.98 0.32
N GLY A 331 27.58 -1.10 0.85
CA GLY A 331 26.94 -2.33 1.33
C GLY A 331 25.52 -2.16 1.88
N GLY A 332 25.04 -0.93 2.06
CA GLY A 332 23.71 -0.64 2.57
C GLY A 332 22.63 -0.85 1.52
N GLY A 333 21.83 -1.92 1.68
CA GLY A 333 20.69 -2.19 0.82
C GLY A 333 19.71 -1.02 0.82
N ARG A 334 19.55 -0.36 -0.32
CA ARG A 334 18.52 0.67 -0.54
C ARG A 334 17.15 0.09 -0.26
N PHE A 335 16.29 0.76 0.48
CA PHE A 335 14.88 0.40 0.65
C PHE A 335 14.24 0.19 -0.73
N GLY A 336 13.60 -0.99 -0.93
CA GLY A 336 13.00 -1.36 -2.21
C GLY A 336 13.96 -2.03 -3.20
N GLY A 337 15.24 -2.21 -2.89
CA GLY A 337 16.22 -2.82 -3.79
C GLY A 337 16.67 -1.90 -4.93
N THR A 338 17.51 -2.42 -5.82
CA THR A 338 18.04 -1.68 -6.98
C THR A 338 16.94 -1.21 -7.92
N ALA A 339 17.03 0.07 -8.38
CA ALA A 339 16.15 0.59 -9.42
C ALA A 339 16.39 -0.14 -10.75
N GLY A 340 15.33 -0.53 -11.43
CA GLY A 340 15.40 -1.25 -12.70
C GLY A 340 14.09 -1.95 -13.06
N LEU A 341 13.98 -2.39 -14.30
CA LEU A 341 12.76 -2.96 -14.88
C LEU A 341 12.20 -4.13 -14.06
N PHE A 342 13.06 -4.92 -13.43
CA PHE A 342 12.68 -6.12 -12.69
C PHE A 342 12.49 -5.88 -11.18
N ARG A 343 12.50 -4.62 -10.71
CA ARG A 343 12.30 -4.31 -9.28
C ARG A 343 11.01 -4.91 -8.72
N MET A 344 9.91 -4.89 -9.48
CA MET A 344 8.64 -5.46 -9.04
C MET A 344 8.67 -6.98 -8.84
N PHE A 345 9.74 -7.64 -9.26
CA PHE A 345 9.95 -9.08 -9.20
C PHE A 345 11.06 -9.48 -8.20
N ASN A 346 11.69 -8.52 -7.52
CA ASN A 346 12.68 -8.79 -6.50
C ASN A 346 12.04 -9.35 -5.21
N SER A 347 12.85 -9.79 -4.25
CA SER A 347 12.38 -10.40 -3.00
C SER A 347 11.50 -9.49 -2.15
N GLN A 348 11.62 -8.16 -2.28
CA GLN A 348 10.84 -7.20 -1.50
C GLN A 348 9.44 -6.97 -2.09
N PHE A 349 9.32 -6.92 -3.43
CA PHE A 349 8.04 -6.65 -4.11
C PHE A 349 7.30 -7.91 -4.55
N ALA A 350 8.01 -9.03 -4.71
CA ALA A 350 7.43 -10.23 -5.31
C ALA A 350 6.22 -10.74 -4.53
N GLY A 351 6.34 -10.85 -3.22
CA GLY A 351 5.25 -11.29 -2.33
C GLY A 351 4.07 -10.32 -2.27
N GLU A 352 4.29 -9.03 -2.56
CA GLU A 352 3.28 -7.99 -2.51
C GLU A 352 2.32 -8.02 -3.70
N ILE A 353 2.88 -7.98 -4.96
CA ILE A 353 2.10 -7.69 -6.16
C ILE A 353 2.43 -8.56 -7.38
N SER A 354 3.62 -9.19 -7.43
CA SER A 354 4.08 -9.78 -8.68
C SER A 354 3.33 -11.03 -9.14
N TRP A 355 2.54 -11.65 -8.26
CA TRP A 355 1.82 -12.92 -8.49
C TRP A 355 1.14 -13.04 -9.85
N LEU A 356 0.42 -11.99 -10.21
CA LEU A 356 -0.39 -11.93 -11.43
C LEU A 356 0.11 -10.86 -12.43
N LEU A 357 1.19 -10.15 -12.08
CA LEU A 357 1.73 -9.09 -12.92
C LEU A 357 2.17 -9.57 -14.30
N PRO A 358 2.90 -10.70 -14.45
CA PRO A 358 3.25 -11.22 -15.78
C PRO A 358 2.01 -11.55 -16.63
N ALA A 359 1.03 -12.22 -16.05
CA ALA A 359 -0.22 -12.56 -16.76
C ALA A 359 -1.01 -11.32 -17.16
N SER A 360 -1.01 -10.27 -16.30
CA SER A 360 -1.69 -9.01 -16.60
C SER A 360 -1.09 -8.31 -17.82
N LEU A 361 0.24 -8.32 -17.97
CA LEU A 361 0.94 -7.76 -19.11
C LEU A 361 0.67 -8.57 -20.38
N VAL A 362 0.72 -9.90 -20.31
CA VAL A 362 0.38 -10.78 -21.45
C VAL A 362 -1.04 -10.53 -21.92
N LEU A 363 -2.01 -10.49 -21.00
CA LEU A 363 -3.42 -10.31 -21.34
C LEU A 363 -3.76 -8.87 -21.76
N LEU A 364 -3.04 -7.87 -21.27
CA LEU A 364 -3.14 -6.48 -21.74
C LEU A 364 -2.73 -6.40 -23.23
N VAL A 365 -1.54 -6.91 -23.56
CA VAL A 365 -1.03 -6.90 -24.94
C VAL A 365 -1.95 -7.71 -25.84
N ALA A 366 -2.31 -8.93 -25.45
CA ALA A 366 -3.20 -9.80 -26.21
C ALA A 366 -4.58 -9.14 -26.45
N GLY A 367 -5.15 -8.50 -25.42
CA GLY A 367 -6.42 -7.77 -25.53
C GLY A 367 -6.34 -6.59 -26.49
N LEU A 368 -5.26 -5.80 -26.46
CA LEU A 368 -5.01 -4.70 -27.39
C LEU A 368 -4.84 -5.22 -28.83
N VAL A 369 -4.09 -6.29 -29.03
CA VAL A 369 -3.93 -6.96 -30.34
C VAL A 369 -5.27 -7.48 -30.85
N ALA A 370 -6.07 -8.10 -29.98
CA ALA A 370 -7.42 -8.58 -30.33
C ALA A 370 -8.35 -7.45 -30.79
N ARG A 371 -8.14 -6.22 -30.30
CA ARG A 371 -8.93 -5.02 -30.63
C ARG A 371 -8.22 -4.02 -31.56
N ARG A 372 -7.08 -4.38 -32.17
CA ARG A 372 -6.28 -3.46 -33.00
C ARG A 372 -7.05 -2.82 -34.16
N ARG A 373 -7.99 -3.56 -34.76
CA ARG A 373 -8.82 -3.09 -35.89
C ARG A 373 -10.13 -2.42 -35.44
N ALA A 374 -10.42 -2.40 -34.14
CA ALA A 374 -11.62 -1.75 -33.64
C ALA A 374 -11.55 -0.23 -33.82
N PRO A 375 -12.69 0.48 -33.99
CA PRO A 375 -12.70 1.93 -34.09
C PRO A 375 -12.13 2.59 -32.85
N ARG A 376 -11.63 3.83 -32.95
CA ARG A 376 -11.05 4.55 -31.79
C ARG A 376 -12.00 4.62 -30.58
N THR A 377 -13.30 4.60 -30.82
CA THR A 377 -14.36 4.69 -29.81
C THR A 377 -14.78 3.35 -29.21
N ASP A 378 -14.04 2.26 -29.51
CA ASP A 378 -14.30 0.96 -28.92
C ASP A 378 -14.06 0.99 -27.41
N LEU A 379 -15.08 0.65 -26.64
CA LEU A 379 -15.06 0.78 -25.18
C LEU A 379 -14.14 -0.25 -24.51
N VAL A 380 -14.00 -1.45 -25.09
CA VAL A 380 -13.11 -2.48 -24.54
C VAL A 380 -11.65 -2.06 -24.73
N ARG A 381 -11.30 -1.53 -25.92
CA ARG A 381 -9.98 -0.96 -26.17
C ARG A 381 -9.71 0.22 -25.24
N ALA A 382 -10.72 1.10 -25.03
CA ALA A 382 -10.62 2.23 -24.09
C ALA A 382 -10.35 1.72 -22.66
N SER A 383 -10.99 0.63 -22.23
CA SER A 383 -10.72 -0.01 -20.94
C SER A 383 -9.27 -0.48 -20.83
N LEU A 384 -8.76 -1.17 -21.87
CA LEU A 384 -7.37 -1.65 -21.88
C LEU A 384 -6.37 -0.48 -21.89
N VAL A 385 -6.66 0.62 -22.58
CA VAL A 385 -5.81 1.83 -22.56
C VAL A 385 -5.83 2.50 -21.18
N LEU A 386 -7.00 2.59 -20.53
CA LEU A 386 -7.16 3.20 -19.21
C LEU A 386 -6.37 2.42 -18.16
N TRP A 387 -6.70 1.13 -17.99
CA TRP A 387 -6.11 0.29 -16.97
C TRP A 387 -4.66 -0.10 -17.30
N GLY A 388 -4.36 -0.34 -18.59
CA GLY A 388 -3.02 -0.61 -19.06
C GLY A 388 -2.09 0.59 -18.92
N GLY A 389 -2.58 1.80 -19.22
CA GLY A 389 -1.85 3.04 -18.99
C GLY A 389 -1.54 3.26 -17.51
N TRP A 390 -2.53 3.05 -16.63
CA TRP A 390 -2.31 3.07 -15.19
C TRP A 390 -1.26 2.03 -14.76
N LEU A 391 -1.43 0.76 -15.19
CA LEU A 391 -0.50 -0.33 -14.87
C LEU A 391 0.93 0.02 -15.26
N VAL A 392 1.14 0.39 -16.53
CA VAL A 392 2.49 0.60 -17.08
C VAL A 392 3.15 1.83 -16.45
N VAL A 393 2.45 2.97 -16.35
CA VAL A 393 3.03 4.20 -15.78
C VAL A 393 3.40 3.99 -14.32
N THR A 394 2.51 3.42 -13.51
CA THR A 394 2.79 3.19 -12.09
C THR A 394 3.90 2.16 -11.90
N MET A 395 3.89 1.07 -12.68
CA MET A 395 4.93 0.04 -12.62
C MET A 395 6.31 0.61 -12.98
N LEU A 396 6.41 1.39 -14.06
CA LEU A 396 7.68 2.00 -14.48
C LEU A 396 8.15 3.03 -13.45
N CYS A 397 7.26 3.87 -12.93
CA CYS A 397 7.62 4.84 -11.89
C CYS A 397 8.20 4.11 -10.66
N LEU A 398 7.49 3.13 -10.10
CA LEU A 398 7.98 2.36 -8.94
C LEU A 398 9.25 1.56 -9.25
N SER A 399 9.44 1.11 -10.49
CA SER A 399 10.63 0.35 -10.92
C SER A 399 11.88 1.21 -11.01
N PHE A 400 11.76 2.46 -11.47
CA PHE A 400 12.91 3.30 -11.78
C PHE A 400 13.17 4.43 -10.79
N MET A 401 12.25 4.71 -9.84
CA MET A 401 12.47 5.72 -8.81
C MET A 401 13.71 5.39 -7.97
N LYS A 402 14.52 6.42 -7.66
CA LYS A 402 15.84 6.28 -7.00
C LYS A 402 15.80 6.59 -5.50
N GLY A 403 14.82 7.37 -5.04
CA GLY A 403 14.64 7.68 -3.62
C GLY A 403 14.03 6.52 -2.83
N THR A 404 13.61 6.80 -1.60
CA THR A 404 12.98 5.81 -0.71
C THR A 404 11.70 5.24 -1.33
N VAL A 405 11.65 3.93 -1.53
CA VAL A 405 10.47 3.22 -2.03
C VAL A 405 10.15 2.03 -1.13
N HIS A 406 8.92 1.98 -0.65
CA HIS A 406 8.43 0.86 0.16
C HIS A 406 7.67 -0.14 -0.70
N SER A 407 7.79 -1.42 -0.40
CA SER A 407 7.16 -2.50 -1.17
C SER A 407 5.64 -2.38 -1.23
N TYR A 408 5.01 -1.93 -0.16
CA TYR A 408 3.56 -1.74 -0.08
C TYR A 408 3.01 -0.63 -1.01
N TYR A 409 3.86 0.27 -1.57
CA TYR A 409 3.40 1.22 -2.61
C TYR A 409 2.81 0.52 -3.83
N ALA A 410 3.18 -0.75 -4.03
CA ALA A 410 2.65 -1.60 -5.07
C ALA A 410 1.13 -1.84 -4.99
N VAL A 411 0.47 -1.53 -3.86
CA VAL A 411 -1.00 -1.59 -3.75
C VAL A 411 -1.70 -0.74 -4.81
N ALA A 412 -1.07 0.37 -5.22
CA ALA A 412 -1.56 1.22 -6.30
C ALA A 412 -1.68 0.51 -7.66
N LEU A 413 -1.02 -0.65 -7.85
CA LEU A 413 -1.13 -1.46 -9.07
C LEU A 413 -2.32 -2.44 -9.03
N ALA A 414 -2.84 -2.79 -7.85
CA ALA A 414 -3.80 -3.87 -7.70
C ALA A 414 -5.08 -3.73 -8.56
N PRO A 415 -5.77 -2.55 -8.63
CA PRO A 415 -6.94 -2.40 -9.49
C PRO A 415 -6.61 -2.53 -10.99
N ALA A 416 -5.44 -2.03 -11.41
CA ALA A 416 -5.02 -2.06 -12.80
C ALA A 416 -4.63 -3.48 -13.26
N VAL A 417 -3.87 -4.22 -12.43
CA VAL A 417 -3.56 -5.65 -12.67
C VAL A 417 -4.84 -6.46 -12.82
N ALA A 418 -5.77 -6.29 -11.88
CA ALA A 418 -7.04 -6.99 -11.86
C ALA A 418 -7.90 -6.70 -13.12
N ALA A 419 -8.00 -5.43 -13.48
CA ALA A 419 -8.77 -5.01 -14.64
C ALA A 419 -8.13 -5.48 -15.96
N CYS A 420 -6.81 -5.41 -16.12
CA CYS A 420 -6.11 -5.91 -17.31
C CYS A 420 -6.32 -7.41 -17.50
N ILE A 421 -6.27 -8.20 -16.42
CA ILE A 421 -6.54 -9.64 -16.47
C ILE A 421 -7.99 -9.90 -16.86
N ALA A 422 -8.94 -9.24 -16.20
CA ALA A 422 -10.36 -9.49 -16.40
C ALA A 422 -10.83 -9.07 -17.81
N VAL A 423 -10.41 -7.89 -18.28
CA VAL A 423 -10.80 -7.36 -19.60
C VAL A 423 -10.05 -8.10 -20.71
N GLY A 424 -8.73 -8.19 -20.61
CA GLY A 424 -7.90 -8.90 -21.59
C GLY A 424 -8.22 -10.38 -21.67
N GLY A 425 -8.36 -11.04 -20.52
CA GLY A 425 -8.73 -12.45 -20.42
C GLY A 425 -10.09 -12.73 -21.05
N ARG A 426 -11.10 -11.87 -20.82
CA ARG A 426 -12.41 -11.97 -21.48
C ARG A 426 -12.29 -11.88 -23.01
N GLU A 427 -11.49 -10.95 -23.52
CA GLU A 427 -11.30 -10.76 -24.97
C GLU A 427 -10.58 -11.93 -25.62
N VAL A 428 -9.58 -12.47 -24.96
CA VAL A 428 -8.87 -13.68 -25.41
C VAL A 428 -9.80 -14.89 -25.35
N PHE A 429 -10.55 -15.07 -24.27
CA PHE A 429 -11.50 -16.17 -24.10
C PHE A 429 -12.64 -16.11 -25.14
N ALA A 430 -13.11 -14.92 -25.51
CA ALA A 430 -14.14 -14.76 -26.54
C ALA A 430 -13.68 -15.31 -27.91
N ARG A 431 -12.38 -15.41 -28.16
CA ARG A 431 -11.76 -15.91 -29.39
C ARG A 431 -11.22 -17.34 -29.26
N ARG A 432 -11.61 -18.07 -28.23
CA ARG A 432 -11.12 -19.42 -27.90
C ARG A 432 -11.39 -20.50 -28.96
N SER A 433 -12.17 -20.21 -29.99
CA SER A 433 -12.30 -21.09 -31.15
C SER A 433 -10.97 -21.26 -31.91
N SER A 434 -10.11 -20.24 -31.90
CA SER A 434 -8.77 -20.30 -32.50
C SER A 434 -7.75 -20.86 -31.50
N LEU A 435 -6.87 -21.76 -31.99
CA LEU A 435 -5.79 -22.35 -31.20
C LEU A 435 -4.87 -21.29 -30.61
N LEU A 436 -4.49 -20.26 -31.40
CA LEU A 436 -3.64 -19.17 -30.93
C LEU A 436 -4.18 -18.52 -29.65
N TRP A 437 -5.46 -18.16 -29.63
CA TRP A 437 -6.06 -17.49 -28.46
C TRP A 437 -6.23 -18.42 -27.27
N ARG A 438 -6.42 -19.73 -27.49
CA ARG A 438 -6.37 -20.72 -26.40
C ARG A 438 -4.97 -20.82 -25.81
N VAL A 439 -3.95 -20.88 -26.66
CA VAL A 439 -2.54 -20.92 -26.23
C VAL A 439 -2.18 -19.66 -25.43
N VAL A 440 -2.58 -18.47 -25.90
CA VAL A 440 -2.33 -17.21 -25.18
C VAL A 440 -2.99 -17.22 -23.79
N LEU A 441 -4.25 -17.68 -23.69
CA LEU A 441 -4.91 -17.77 -22.39
C LEU A 441 -4.27 -18.84 -21.50
N GLY A 442 -3.94 -20.00 -22.07
CA GLY A 442 -3.23 -21.07 -21.37
C GLY A 442 -1.85 -20.60 -20.87
N ALA A 443 -1.10 -19.87 -21.69
CA ALA A 443 0.19 -19.28 -21.31
C ALA A 443 0.04 -18.29 -20.13
N ALA A 444 -0.99 -17.43 -20.15
CA ALA A 444 -1.25 -16.51 -19.04
C ALA A 444 -1.56 -17.26 -17.73
N ILE A 445 -2.30 -18.36 -17.81
CA ILE A 445 -2.60 -19.23 -16.65
C ILE A 445 -1.31 -19.95 -16.18
N CYS A 446 -0.56 -20.56 -17.09
CA CYS A 446 0.70 -21.23 -16.78
C CYS A 446 1.69 -20.28 -16.10
N VAL A 447 1.89 -19.08 -16.67
CA VAL A 447 2.84 -18.12 -16.11
C VAL A 447 2.44 -17.68 -14.70
N SER A 448 1.12 -17.56 -14.39
CA SER A 448 0.67 -17.26 -13.04
C SER A 448 1.02 -18.36 -12.03
N GLY A 449 0.79 -19.63 -12.38
CA GLY A 449 1.09 -20.76 -11.50
C GLY A 449 2.59 -20.98 -11.30
N VAL A 450 3.37 -20.93 -12.39
CA VAL A 450 4.84 -21.07 -12.36
C VAL A 450 5.47 -19.88 -11.60
N TRP A 451 4.95 -18.67 -11.80
CA TRP A 451 5.41 -17.51 -11.05
C TRP A 451 5.04 -17.61 -9.56
N SER A 452 3.86 -18.12 -9.23
CA SER A 452 3.48 -18.41 -7.84
C SER A 452 4.45 -19.40 -7.17
N PHE A 453 4.91 -20.43 -7.91
CA PHE A 453 5.95 -21.34 -7.43
C PHE A 453 7.24 -20.58 -7.05
N ARG A 454 7.69 -19.68 -7.92
CA ARG A 454 8.88 -18.84 -7.69
C ARG A 454 8.71 -17.97 -6.45
N VAL A 455 7.58 -17.24 -6.33
CA VAL A 455 7.31 -16.35 -5.20
C VAL A 455 7.23 -17.12 -3.89
N LEU A 456 6.50 -18.24 -3.84
CA LEU A 456 6.42 -19.08 -2.64
C LEU A 456 7.78 -19.65 -2.21
N THR A 457 8.65 -19.92 -3.18
CA THR A 457 10.01 -20.43 -2.87
C THR A 457 10.90 -19.33 -2.30
N THR A 458 10.76 -18.08 -2.77
CA THR A 458 11.66 -16.97 -2.40
C THR A 458 11.16 -16.12 -1.25
N SER A 459 9.85 -15.85 -1.19
CA SER A 459 9.24 -14.93 -0.21
C SER A 459 8.62 -15.64 0.99
N ALA A 460 8.40 -16.97 0.91
CA ALA A 460 7.78 -17.76 1.97
C ALA A 460 8.40 -19.15 2.06
N SER A 461 9.73 -19.23 2.05
CA SER A 461 10.43 -20.51 2.13
C SER A 461 10.06 -21.24 3.44
N GLY A 462 9.68 -22.51 3.31
CA GLY A 462 9.22 -23.32 4.46
C GLY A 462 7.73 -23.20 4.77
N TRP A 463 7.02 -22.16 4.32
CA TRP A 463 5.58 -22.04 4.52
C TRP A 463 4.82 -22.84 3.46
N MET A 464 4.00 -23.81 3.88
CA MET A 464 3.20 -24.69 3.00
C MET A 464 3.99 -25.20 1.77
N PRO A 465 5.06 -25.98 1.93
CA PRO A 465 5.96 -26.34 0.83
C PRO A 465 5.31 -27.11 -0.31
N TRP A 466 4.17 -27.78 -0.05
CA TRP A 466 3.35 -28.47 -1.06
C TRP A 466 2.56 -27.51 -1.96
N LEU A 467 2.18 -26.33 -1.44
CA LEU A 467 1.29 -25.37 -2.13
C LEU A 467 1.90 -24.86 -3.45
N LYS A 468 3.22 -24.60 -3.46
CA LYS A 468 3.91 -24.14 -4.67
C LYS A 468 3.79 -25.15 -5.82
N TRP A 469 3.92 -26.44 -5.49
CA TRP A 469 3.76 -27.53 -6.47
C TRP A 469 2.30 -27.68 -6.91
N ALA A 470 1.37 -27.68 -5.96
CA ALA A 470 -0.05 -27.77 -6.25
C ALA A 470 -0.52 -26.65 -7.21
N CYS A 471 -0.12 -25.40 -6.97
CA CYS A 471 -0.45 -24.27 -7.82
C CYS A 471 0.17 -24.39 -9.21
N ALA A 472 1.45 -24.74 -9.31
CA ALA A 472 2.12 -24.86 -10.59
C ALA A 472 1.55 -26.02 -11.43
N ILE A 473 1.38 -27.20 -10.82
CA ILE A 473 0.84 -28.39 -11.49
C ILE A 473 -0.61 -28.14 -11.95
N ALA A 474 -1.46 -27.59 -11.08
CA ALA A 474 -2.85 -27.28 -11.42
C ALA A 474 -2.94 -26.25 -12.56
N ALA A 475 -2.12 -25.21 -12.52
CA ALA A 475 -2.09 -24.20 -13.58
C ALA A 475 -1.64 -24.79 -14.93
N VAL A 476 -0.55 -25.57 -14.93
CA VAL A 476 -0.02 -26.18 -16.16
C VAL A 476 -0.98 -27.23 -16.71
N LEU A 477 -1.42 -28.20 -15.91
CA LEU A 477 -2.34 -29.25 -16.37
C LEU A 477 -3.69 -28.68 -16.79
N GLY A 478 -4.21 -27.69 -16.04
CA GLY A 478 -5.45 -27.01 -16.38
C GLY A 478 -5.34 -26.24 -17.71
N ALA A 479 -4.24 -25.53 -17.93
CA ALA A 479 -4.00 -24.82 -19.17
C ALA A 479 -3.82 -25.78 -20.34
N MET A 480 -3.05 -26.85 -20.20
CA MET A 480 -2.87 -27.88 -21.25
C MET A 480 -4.20 -28.53 -21.61
N THR A 481 -5.00 -28.91 -20.60
CA THR A 481 -6.33 -29.47 -20.77
C THR A 481 -7.25 -28.50 -21.51
N PHE A 482 -7.26 -27.22 -21.14
CA PHE A 482 -8.04 -26.19 -21.83
C PHE A 482 -7.63 -26.01 -23.29
N VAL A 483 -6.34 -26.01 -23.59
CA VAL A 483 -5.80 -25.85 -24.96
C VAL A 483 -6.14 -27.07 -25.82
N ALA A 484 -5.97 -28.27 -25.28
CA ALA A 484 -6.21 -29.53 -25.99
C ALA A 484 -7.69 -29.95 -26.10
N ALA A 485 -8.58 -29.33 -25.32
CA ALA A 485 -10.00 -29.77 -25.21
C ALA A 485 -10.74 -30.00 -26.55
N PRO A 486 -10.55 -29.21 -27.61
CA PRO A 486 -11.25 -29.46 -28.88
C PRO A 486 -10.97 -30.82 -29.51
N ALA A 487 -9.85 -31.45 -29.18
CA ALA A 487 -9.52 -32.81 -29.67
C ALA A 487 -10.40 -33.91 -29.03
N TRP A 488 -11.19 -33.57 -27.98
CA TRP A 488 -11.97 -34.53 -27.21
C TRP A 488 -13.45 -34.70 -27.68
N GLY A 489 -13.79 -34.19 -28.87
CA GLY A 489 -15.09 -34.40 -29.53
C GLY A 489 -16.28 -33.92 -28.68
N ALA A 490 -17.27 -34.76 -28.48
CA ALA A 490 -18.53 -34.44 -27.75
C ALA A 490 -18.29 -34.02 -26.28
N ARG A 491 -17.18 -34.41 -25.64
CA ARG A 491 -16.81 -34.05 -24.28
C ARG A 491 -16.00 -32.74 -24.20
N ALA A 492 -15.60 -32.17 -25.35
CA ALA A 492 -14.71 -31.00 -25.44
C ALA A 492 -15.12 -29.83 -24.53
N ARG A 493 -16.41 -29.51 -24.47
CA ARG A 493 -16.89 -28.38 -23.65
C ARG A 493 -16.66 -28.60 -22.15
N ARG A 494 -16.95 -29.80 -21.65
CA ARG A 494 -16.77 -30.13 -20.21
C ARG A 494 -15.28 -30.12 -19.86
N VAL A 495 -14.46 -30.76 -20.70
CA VAL A 495 -13.00 -30.81 -20.55
C VAL A 495 -12.40 -29.42 -20.56
N ALA A 496 -12.80 -28.54 -21.50
CA ALA A 496 -12.33 -27.15 -21.56
C ALA A 496 -12.71 -26.35 -20.30
N VAL A 497 -13.94 -26.49 -19.82
CA VAL A 497 -14.38 -25.78 -18.60
C VAL A 497 -13.62 -26.29 -17.38
N THR A 498 -13.49 -27.61 -17.21
CA THR A 498 -12.71 -28.18 -16.10
C THR A 498 -11.25 -27.73 -16.16
N GLY A 499 -10.60 -27.81 -17.32
CA GLY A 499 -9.24 -27.35 -17.47
C GLY A 499 -9.06 -25.86 -17.15
N LEU A 500 -9.99 -25.03 -17.63
CA LEU A 500 -9.98 -23.60 -17.32
C LEU A 500 -10.15 -23.34 -15.81
N VAL A 501 -11.10 -24.00 -15.16
CA VAL A 501 -11.35 -23.83 -13.71
C VAL A 501 -10.13 -24.28 -12.91
N VAL A 502 -9.60 -25.46 -13.17
CA VAL A 502 -8.42 -26.00 -12.48
C VAL A 502 -7.22 -25.08 -12.70
N GLY A 503 -7.00 -24.63 -13.93
CA GLY A 503 -5.89 -23.74 -14.28
C GLY A 503 -6.00 -22.37 -13.57
N VAL A 504 -7.19 -21.78 -13.55
CA VAL A 504 -7.43 -20.50 -12.85
C VAL A 504 -7.27 -20.67 -11.34
N LEU A 505 -7.75 -21.76 -10.75
CA LEU A 505 -7.53 -22.06 -9.33
C LEU A 505 -6.04 -22.23 -9.02
N GLY A 506 -5.27 -22.90 -9.90
CA GLY A 506 -3.82 -22.98 -9.78
C GLY A 506 -3.14 -21.61 -9.88
N GLY A 507 -3.55 -20.80 -10.85
CA GLY A 507 -2.98 -19.45 -11.07
C GLY A 507 -3.30 -18.46 -9.94
N LEU A 508 -4.48 -18.57 -9.30
CA LEU A 508 -4.90 -17.72 -8.18
C LEU A 508 -4.60 -18.34 -6.81
N GLY A 509 -4.28 -19.63 -6.73
CA GLY A 509 -4.14 -20.35 -5.45
C GLY A 509 -3.05 -19.77 -4.56
N GLY A 510 -1.87 -19.52 -5.13
CA GLY A 510 -0.73 -18.96 -4.38
C GLY A 510 -1.03 -17.57 -3.82
N THR A 511 -1.51 -16.65 -4.65
CA THR A 511 -1.86 -15.30 -4.23
C THR A 511 -2.99 -15.29 -3.20
N SER A 512 -4.02 -16.14 -3.36
CA SER A 512 -5.12 -16.25 -2.40
C SER A 512 -4.67 -16.79 -1.05
N ALA A 513 -3.88 -17.85 -1.04
CA ALA A 513 -3.34 -18.42 0.20
C ALA A 513 -2.44 -17.41 0.94
N TYR A 514 -1.60 -16.68 0.19
CA TYR A 514 -0.75 -15.64 0.75
C TYR A 514 -1.56 -14.44 1.29
N THR A 515 -2.67 -14.09 0.63
CA THR A 515 -3.64 -13.09 1.12
C THR A 515 -4.27 -13.52 2.45
N PHE A 516 -4.71 -14.78 2.56
CA PHE A 516 -5.25 -15.29 3.82
C PHE A 516 -4.20 -15.38 4.92
N ALA A 517 -2.95 -15.70 4.59
CA ALA A 517 -1.84 -15.64 5.54
C ALA A 517 -1.59 -14.21 6.03
N THR A 518 -1.61 -13.22 5.12
CA THR A 518 -1.53 -11.79 5.46
C THR A 518 -2.68 -11.38 6.39
N MET A 519 -3.90 -11.83 6.11
CA MET A 519 -5.07 -11.55 6.95
C MET A 519 -4.93 -12.14 8.37
N ALA A 520 -4.33 -13.32 8.48
CA ALA A 520 -4.18 -14.04 9.75
C ALA A 520 -3.02 -13.52 10.61
N SER A 521 -2.05 -12.83 10.02
CA SER A 521 -0.86 -12.29 10.70
C SER A 521 -1.08 -10.86 11.17
N GLY A 522 -0.50 -10.49 12.32
CA GLY A 522 -0.36 -9.09 12.74
C GLY A 522 0.78 -8.42 11.99
N HIS A 523 0.56 -7.20 11.53
CA HIS A 523 1.55 -6.37 10.84
C HIS A 523 1.67 -5.03 11.53
N ASN A 524 2.89 -4.59 11.84
CA ASN A 524 3.16 -3.34 12.53
C ASN A 524 4.43 -2.66 12.01
N GLY A 525 4.65 -1.43 12.45
CA GLY A 525 5.79 -0.62 12.08
C GLY A 525 5.63 0.14 10.77
N SER A 526 6.66 0.89 10.37
CA SER A 526 6.61 1.79 9.20
C SER A 526 6.77 1.09 7.84
N MET A 527 7.22 -0.17 7.83
CA MET A 527 7.50 -0.95 6.62
C MET A 527 6.87 -2.35 6.66
N PRO A 528 5.53 -2.43 6.76
CA PRO A 528 4.86 -3.73 6.78
C PRO A 528 5.03 -4.46 5.43
N THR A 529 5.08 -5.78 5.50
CA THR A 529 5.12 -6.66 4.32
C THR A 529 4.00 -7.68 4.39
N ALA A 530 3.43 -8.02 3.23
CA ALA A 530 2.40 -9.05 3.14
C ALA A 530 2.99 -10.45 3.35
N GLY A 531 2.17 -11.38 3.80
CA GLY A 531 2.50 -12.80 3.90
C GLY A 531 2.40 -13.38 5.30
N PRO A 532 2.77 -14.65 5.45
CA PRO A 532 2.79 -15.31 6.75
C PRO A 532 3.89 -14.75 7.65
N ALA A 533 3.64 -14.73 8.96
CA ALA A 533 4.70 -14.56 9.95
C ALA A 533 5.61 -15.78 9.91
N VAL A 534 6.74 -15.70 9.23
CA VAL A 534 7.76 -16.77 9.22
C VAL A 534 8.89 -16.41 10.17
N ALA A 535 9.19 -17.29 11.11
CA ALA A 535 10.36 -17.16 11.99
C ALA A 535 11.61 -17.10 11.11
N GLY A 536 12.35 -16.00 11.15
CA GLY A 536 13.57 -15.80 10.36
C GLY A 536 13.42 -14.99 9.06
N ALA A 537 12.21 -14.62 8.62
CA ALA A 537 12.07 -13.57 7.63
C ALA A 537 12.52 -12.25 8.26
N ARG A 538 13.68 -11.74 7.86
CA ARG A 538 14.15 -10.40 8.21
C ARG A 538 13.11 -9.38 7.70
N GLY A 539 12.10 -9.12 8.53
CA GLY A 539 11.32 -7.91 8.47
C GLY A 539 12.31 -6.77 8.57
N GLY A 540 12.21 -5.84 7.63
CA GLY A 540 13.08 -4.68 7.60
C GLY A 540 13.17 -4.04 8.99
N MET A 541 14.32 -3.52 9.32
CA MET A 541 14.83 -2.82 10.50
C MET A 541 13.78 -2.08 11.36
N GLY A 542 12.80 -2.78 11.91
CA GLY A 542 11.78 -2.24 12.82
C GLY A 542 11.71 -2.98 14.16
N SER A 543 12.58 -3.97 14.38
CA SER A 543 12.66 -4.71 15.65
C SER A 543 14.12 -4.90 16.04
N MET A 544 14.80 -3.80 16.33
CA MET A 544 15.99 -3.79 17.17
C MET A 544 15.66 -3.12 18.50
N GLY A 545 14.94 -3.83 19.32
CA GLY A 545 14.70 -3.46 20.70
C GLY A 545 14.47 -4.72 21.51
N SER A 546 15.44 -5.03 22.38
CA SER A 546 15.37 -5.98 23.49
C SER A 546 15.77 -7.41 23.18
N ALA A 547 17.07 -7.69 23.33
CA ALA A 547 17.53 -9.01 23.78
C ALA A 547 17.08 -9.21 25.25
N PRO A 548 16.53 -10.37 25.61
CA PRO A 548 16.33 -10.70 27.02
C PRO A 548 17.69 -11.03 27.65
N GLY A 549 18.11 -10.23 28.62
CA GLY A 549 19.20 -10.59 29.53
C GLY A 549 18.82 -11.81 30.34
N GLY A 550 19.31 -12.97 29.96
CA GLY A 550 19.32 -14.17 30.77
C GLY A 550 20.68 -14.29 31.44
N ALA A 551 20.72 -13.95 32.72
CA ALA A 551 21.83 -14.32 33.60
C ALA A 551 21.82 -15.81 33.83
N GLN A 552 22.96 -16.49 33.53
CA GLN A 552 23.35 -17.69 34.24
C GLN A 552 24.86 -17.84 34.26
N GLY A 553 25.37 -18.08 35.44
CA GLY A 553 26.66 -18.03 36.02
C GLY A 553 27.75 -18.92 35.39
N ALA A 554 28.93 -18.44 35.68
CA ALA A 554 30.20 -19.12 35.51
C ALA A 554 30.31 -20.39 36.39
N PRO A 555 31.34 -21.27 36.18
CA PRO A 555 32.67 -20.93 36.62
C PRO A 555 33.86 -21.54 35.83
N GLY A 556 35.00 -20.83 35.88
CA GLY A 556 36.32 -21.40 36.20
C GLY A 556 37.23 -21.92 35.11
N GLY A 557 38.45 -21.41 35.08
CA GLY A 557 39.66 -22.17 34.68
C GLY A 557 40.59 -21.42 33.73
N SER A 558 41.41 -20.59 34.20
CA SER A 558 42.87 -20.44 34.35
C SER A 558 43.79 -20.78 33.17
N THR A 559 44.83 -19.91 33.12
CA THR A 559 46.20 -20.00 32.59
C THR A 559 46.35 -19.51 31.13
N GLY A 560 47.22 -18.59 30.79
CA GLY A 560 48.43 -18.05 31.35
C GLY A 560 49.33 -17.59 30.23
N SER A 561 50.10 -16.57 30.48
CA SER A 561 51.41 -16.19 29.89
C SER A 561 51.40 -15.27 28.68
N ALA A 562 51.74 -14.02 28.80
CA ALA A 562 53.04 -13.35 29.01
C ALA A 562 53.76 -12.92 27.72
N GLY A 563 54.09 -11.67 27.69
CA GLY A 563 55.30 -11.12 27.04
C GLY A 563 55.04 -10.27 25.78
N SER A 564 55.40 -9.12 25.63
CA SER A 564 56.44 -8.19 26.04
C SER A 564 56.55 -7.11 24.96
N ALA A 565 56.39 -5.86 25.29
CA ALA A 565 57.25 -4.71 25.22
C ALA A 565 57.87 -4.25 23.87
N GLY A 566 57.85 -2.93 23.68
CA GLY A 566 58.81 -2.12 22.87
C GLY A 566 58.12 -1.05 22.04
N SER A 567 57.91 0.17 22.44
CA SER A 567 58.68 1.37 22.65
C SER A 567 59.24 1.98 21.35
N GLY A 568 58.99 3.29 21.18
CA GLY A 568 59.86 4.25 20.43
C GLY A 568 59.14 5.03 19.34
N THR A 569 58.66 6.17 19.63
CA THR A 569 59.19 7.56 19.59
C THR A 569 59.37 8.18 18.23
N THR A 570 58.73 9.36 18.10
CA THR A 570 59.11 10.65 17.54
C THR A 570 59.13 10.89 16.04
N GLY A 571 58.42 11.99 15.67
CA GLY A 571 59.03 13.04 14.90
C GLY A 571 58.34 13.51 13.65
N SER A 572 57.53 14.53 13.75
CA SER A 572 57.69 15.89 13.20
C SER A 572 57.59 16.13 11.68
N SER A 573 56.61 16.96 11.36
CA SER A 573 56.62 18.12 10.46
C SER A 573 56.77 17.95 8.94
N GLY A 574 55.84 18.62 8.22
CA GLY A 574 56.20 19.49 7.15
C GLY A 574 55.52 19.39 5.79
N ALA A 575 54.60 20.32 5.56
CA ALA A 575 54.42 21.13 4.34
C ALA A 575 54.10 20.54 2.95
N ALA A 576 52.96 20.98 2.46
CA ALA A 576 52.61 21.56 1.15
C ALA A 576 53.24 21.06 -0.14
N GLY A 577 52.42 20.84 -1.17
CA GLY A 577 52.86 20.88 -2.57
C GLY A 577 51.87 20.31 -3.57
N GLN A 578 51.19 21.18 -4.27
CA GLN A 578 50.50 21.20 -5.55
C GLN A 578 50.66 20.04 -6.53
N ALA A 579 49.51 19.81 -7.24
CA ALA A 579 49.38 19.04 -8.49
C ALA A 579 50.27 19.59 -9.64
N PRO A 580 50.48 18.83 -10.73
CA PRO A 580 49.61 18.97 -11.88
C PRO A 580 49.35 17.72 -12.75
N SER A 581 48.35 17.89 -13.61
CA SER A 581 47.84 17.20 -14.77
C SER A 581 48.80 16.43 -15.69
N GLY A 582 48.29 15.37 -16.35
CA GLY A 582 48.88 14.89 -17.60
C GLY A 582 48.44 13.53 -18.11
N THR A 583 47.54 13.54 -19.11
CA THR A 583 47.42 12.70 -20.34
C THR A 583 47.50 11.17 -20.34
N LYS A 584 46.44 10.59 -20.97
CA LYS A 584 46.39 9.25 -21.62
C LYS A 584 47.46 9.07 -22.72
N PRO A 585 47.85 7.81 -23.08
CA PRO A 585 47.11 7.17 -24.18
C PRO A 585 46.97 5.62 -24.14
N SER A 586 46.16 5.19 -25.08
CA SER A 586 45.72 3.89 -25.58
C SER A 586 46.77 2.81 -25.84
N GLY A 587 46.34 1.52 -25.78
CA GLY A 587 47.04 0.42 -26.41
C GLY A 587 46.44 -0.96 -26.13
N THR A 588 45.66 -1.45 -27.10
CA THR A 588 45.50 -2.80 -27.70
C THR A 588 45.73 -4.09 -26.88
N ALA A 589 44.72 -5.00 -26.99
CA ALA A 589 44.77 -6.44 -26.70
C ALA A 589 45.73 -7.21 -27.65
N PRO A 590 46.12 -8.48 -27.37
CA PRO A 590 45.37 -9.60 -27.88
C PRO A 590 45.33 -10.89 -27.01
N SER A 591 44.32 -11.68 -27.34
CA SER A 591 44.00 -13.13 -27.28
C SER A 591 45.08 -14.16 -26.96
N GLY A 592 44.65 -15.25 -26.25
CA GLY A 592 45.34 -16.53 -26.31
C GLY A 592 44.89 -17.59 -25.31
N ALA A 593 44.03 -18.50 -25.77
CA ALA A 593 43.99 -19.95 -25.60
C ALA A 593 44.09 -20.64 -24.19
N ALA A 594 43.10 -21.50 -23.96
CA ALA A 594 43.15 -22.68 -23.07
C ALA A 594 44.14 -23.74 -23.61
N PRO A 595 44.53 -24.84 -22.90
CA PRO A 595 43.62 -25.94 -22.51
C PRO A 595 43.94 -26.81 -21.27
N SER A 596 42.92 -27.55 -20.86
CA SER A 596 42.76 -28.99 -20.54
C SER A 596 43.47 -29.72 -19.40
N SER A 597 42.67 -30.59 -18.82
CA SER A 597 42.93 -31.92 -18.24
C SER A 597 43.55 -32.00 -16.86
N GLY A 598 43.08 -32.82 -15.97
CA GLY A 598 42.50 -34.10 -15.89
C GLY A 598 42.47 -34.60 -14.43
N SER A 599 41.52 -35.36 -14.14
CA SER A 599 41.34 -36.74 -13.79
C SER A 599 41.58 -37.16 -12.34
N SER A 600 40.59 -37.89 -11.87
CA SER A 600 40.59 -39.12 -11.07
C SER A 600 40.96 -39.03 -9.58
N GLY A 601 40.16 -39.61 -8.73
CA GLY A 601 39.74 -40.90 -8.45
C GLY A 601 39.15 -41.05 -7.05
N SER A 602 38.07 -41.76 -6.96
CA SER A 602 37.77 -42.97 -6.22
C SER A 602 38.24 -43.07 -4.77
N ALA A 603 37.46 -43.43 -3.78
CA ALA A 603 36.69 -44.59 -3.54
C ALA A 603 36.22 -44.63 -2.06
N SER A 604 35.04 -45.08 -1.83
CA SER A 604 34.57 -46.23 -1.04
C SER A 604 34.71 -46.25 0.47
N GLY A 605 33.60 -46.65 1.05
CA GLY A 605 33.53 -47.60 2.17
C GLY A 605 32.66 -47.09 3.31
N ALA A 606 31.46 -47.49 3.37
CA ALA A 606 30.80 -48.66 3.89
C ALA A 606 30.50 -48.61 5.39
N ALA A 607 29.20 -48.64 5.70
CA ALA A 607 28.45 -49.54 6.58
C ALA A 607 28.73 -49.45 8.10
N SER A 608 27.78 -49.40 8.96
CA SER A 608 26.67 -50.25 9.29
C SER A 608 26.08 -49.89 10.65
N SER A 609 24.83 -49.95 10.74
CA SER A 609 23.94 -50.76 11.55
C SER A 609 23.76 -50.48 13.04
N GLY A 610 22.50 -50.41 13.35
CA GLY A 610 21.83 -51.05 14.46
C GLY A 610 21.53 -50.13 15.63
N GLY A 611 20.39 -50.10 16.18
CA GLY A 611 19.23 -50.89 16.32
C GLY A 611 18.42 -50.38 17.49
N SER A 612 17.14 -50.35 17.32
CA SER A 612 16.03 -50.79 18.16
C SER A 612 15.89 -50.44 19.64
N ALA A 613 14.66 -50.05 19.93
CA ALA A 613 13.71 -50.48 20.95
C ALA A 613 13.34 -49.38 21.94
N ALA A 614 12.09 -48.90 21.88
CA ALA A 614 10.84 -49.40 22.43
C ALA A 614 10.74 -49.39 23.95
N SER A 615 9.77 -48.66 24.43
CA SER A 615 8.61 -49.07 25.23
C SER A 615 8.26 -48.04 26.29
N SER A 616 7.00 -47.58 26.14
CA SER A 616 5.86 -47.78 27.05
C SER A 616 6.04 -47.18 28.46
N GLY A 617 5.15 -46.33 28.89
CA GLY A 617 3.76 -46.49 29.21
C GLY A 617 3.47 -45.82 30.52
N SER A 618 2.38 -45.30 30.67
CA SER A 618 1.20 -45.35 31.52
C SER A 618 1.02 -44.19 32.49
N SER A 619 -0.04 -43.47 32.30
CA SER A 619 -1.28 -43.21 33.06
C SER A 619 -1.21 -43.20 34.59
N SER A 620 -1.81 -42.19 35.20
CA SER A 620 -2.91 -42.15 36.17
C SER A 620 -2.99 -40.79 36.82
N GLU A 621 -4.08 -40.10 36.69
CA GLU A 621 -5.30 -40.00 37.51
C GLU A 621 -5.17 -39.31 38.88
N ALA A 622 -5.93 -38.24 38.98
CA ALA A 622 -6.89 -37.84 40.01
C ALA A 622 -6.42 -37.22 41.32
N GLY A 623 -7.04 -36.09 41.63
CA GLY A 623 -7.12 -35.55 42.99
C GLY A 623 -7.77 -34.17 43.02
N ALA A 624 -9.08 -34.14 43.13
CA ALA A 624 -9.90 -32.97 43.40
C ALA A 624 -9.76 -32.50 44.84
N SER A 625 -9.75 -31.18 45.07
CA SER A 625 -10.42 -30.55 46.23
C SER A 625 -10.61 -29.06 45.98
N GLY A 626 -11.84 -28.66 46.09
CA GLY A 626 -12.34 -27.30 45.95
C GLY A 626 -12.09 -26.41 47.14
N SER A 627 -12.19 -25.14 46.97
CA SER A 627 -12.84 -24.17 47.88
C SER A 627 -13.16 -22.89 47.15
N THR A 628 -14.32 -22.44 47.42
CA THR A 628 -15.19 -21.34 47.03
C THR A 628 -14.64 -19.92 47.24
N THR A 629 -15.19 -19.04 46.36
CA THR A 629 -15.52 -17.60 46.49
C THR A 629 -14.40 -16.59 46.44
N ASP A 630 -14.35 -15.74 45.41
CA ASP A 630 -14.99 -14.44 45.41
C ASP A 630 -15.01 -13.80 44.04
N THR A 631 -16.18 -13.28 43.70
CA THR A 631 -16.50 -12.62 42.44
C THR A 631 -16.04 -11.17 42.52
N GLN A 632 -14.99 -10.83 41.76
CA GLN A 632 -14.75 -9.43 41.41
C GLN A 632 -14.54 -9.36 39.88
N ARG A 633 -15.56 -8.77 39.25
CA ARG A 633 -15.56 -8.41 37.83
C ARG A 633 -14.47 -7.34 37.62
N SER A 634 -13.34 -7.73 37.07
CA SER A 634 -12.41 -6.82 36.39
C SER A 634 -12.62 -6.99 34.91
N ALA A 635 -13.04 -5.92 34.25
CA ALA A 635 -13.17 -5.80 32.80
C ALA A 635 -11.83 -6.18 32.15
N GLY A 636 -11.89 -7.17 31.28
CA GLY A 636 -10.75 -7.70 30.58
C GLY A 636 -10.11 -6.68 29.64
N SER A 637 -8.92 -6.26 30.00
CA SER A 637 -7.94 -5.69 29.08
C SER A 637 -7.28 -6.86 28.33
N ALA A 638 -7.82 -7.19 27.16
CA ALA A 638 -7.22 -8.17 26.28
C ALA A 638 -6.18 -7.47 25.38
N GLY A 639 -4.88 -7.78 25.64
CA GLY A 639 -3.90 -8.01 24.58
C GLY A 639 -3.39 -6.81 23.81
N ALA A 640 -2.52 -6.00 24.40
CA ALA A 640 -1.53 -5.24 23.65
C ALA A 640 -0.17 -5.92 23.85
N GLN A 641 0.19 -6.83 22.97
CA GLN A 641 1.56 -7.29 22.78
C GLN A 641 2.00 -6.87 21.38
N GLY A 642 2.79 -5.80 21.31
CA GLY A 642 3.43 -5.39 20.07
C GLY A 642 4.02 -3.99 20.22
N GLY A 643 5.32 -3.88 20.45
CA GLY A 643 6.08 -2.63 20.39
C GLY A 643 6.25 -1.96 21.76
N SER A 644 7.46 -1.58 22.08
CA SER A 644 7.96 -0.86 23.25
C SER A 644 7.14 -1.09 24.54
N THR A 645 7.72 -1.80 25.47
CA THR A 645 7.22 -1.85 26.85
C THR A 645 6.97 -0.40 27.30
N SER A 646 5.72 0.01 27.32
CA SER A 646 5.33 1.28 27.89
C SER A 646 5.77 1.24 29.33
N ASN A 647 6.81 2.04 29.64
CA ASN A 647 7.33 2.14 30.97
C ASN A 647 6.28 2.83 31.83
N ALA A 648 5.51 2.04 32.56
CA ALA A 648 4.38 2.56 33.37
C ALA A 648 4.81 3.68 34.31
N ALA A 649 6.05 3.65 34.80
CA ALA A 649 6.59 4.71 35.64
C ALA A 649 6.79 6.01 34.84
N LEU A 650 7.28 5.93 33.61
CA LEU A 650 7.46 7.08 32.72
C LEU A 650 6.09 7.63 32.26
N VAL A 651 5.16 6.78 31.89
CA VAL A 651 3.80 7.18 31.49
C VAL A 651 3.12 7.92 32.65
N LYS A 652 3.16 7.39 33.86
CA LYS A 652 2.63 8.05 35.04
C LYS A 652 3.27 9.42 35.32
N LEU A 653 4.59 9.53 35.05
CA LEU A 653 5.32 10.79 35.18
C LEU A 653 4.83 11.82 34.16
N LEU A 654 4.63 11.42 32.89
CA LEU A 654 4.14 12.29 31.82
C LEU A 654 2.69 12.74 32.09
N ASP A 655 1.82 11.81 32.48
CA ASP A 655 0.41 12.09 32.75
C ASP A 655 0.19 12.98 33.98
N ALA A 656 1.19 13.11 34.87
CA ALA A 656 1.14 14.01 36.02
C ALA A 656 1.49 15.48 35.68
N THR A 657 1.84 15.79 34.42
CA THR A 657 2.19 17.17 34.01
C THR A 657 0.99 17.94 33.51
N ASN A 658 1.04 19.26 33.68
CA ASN A 658 0.04 20.21 33.17
C ASN A 658 0.62 21.18 32.12
N SER A 659 1.86 20.98 31.67
CA SER A 659 2.51 21.79 30.65
C SER A 659 1.93 21.51 29.26
N GLN A 660 2.15 22.43 28.32
CA GLN A 660 1.69 22.31 26.93
C GLN A 660 2.22 21.02 26.28
N TRP A 661 3.47 20.67 26.55
CA TRP A 661 4.08 19.39 26.26
C TRP A 661 4.62 18.76 27.53
N SER A 662 4.20 17.56 27.85
CA SER A 662 4.72 16.81 28.99
C SER A 662 6.21 16.52 28.86
N ALA A 663 6.65 16.27 27.62
CA ALA A 663 8.05 16.06 27.31
C ALA A 663 8.39 16.48 25.88
N ALA A 664 9.68 16.65 25.63
CA ALA A 664 10.27 16.73 24.30
C ALA A 664 11.21 15.53 24.07
N VAL A 665 11.25 15.01 22.85
CA VAL A 665 12.08 13.87 22.45
C VAL A 665 12.57 14.03 21.02
N ILE A 666 13.74 13.47 20.71
CA ILE A 666 14.27 13.51 19.35
C ILE A 666 13.60 12.43 18.49
N GLY A 667 13.00 12.85 17.37
CA GLY A 667 12.44 12.02 16.31
C GLY A 667 10.98 11.63 16.53
N ASP A 668 10.24 11.64 15.42
CA ASP A 668 8.80 11.38 15.36
C ASP A 668 8.37 10.01 15.87
N GLN A 669 9.15 8.96 15.56
CA GLN A 669 8.81 7.61 15.99
C GLN A 669 8.86 7.46 17.51
N SER A 670 9.84 8.12 18.16
CA SER A 670 9.97 8.11 19.60
C SER A 670 8.82 8.89 20.24
N ALA A 671 8.50 10.08 19.71
CA ALA A 671 7.38 10.88 20.16
C ALA A 671 6.06 10.12 20.02
N ALA A 672 5.84 9.43 18.90
CA ALA A 672 4.64 8.66 18.63
C ALA A 672 4.37 7.58 19.69
N GLY A 673 5.39 6.84 20.11
CA GLY A 673 5.28 5.84 21.18
C GLY A 673 4.81 6.43 22.51
N TYR A 674 5.34 7.60 22.89
CA TYR A 674 4.91 8.30 24.12
C TYR A 674 3.52 8.92 23.98
N ILE A 675 3.19 9.53 22.84
CA ILE A 675 1.84 10.06 22.57
C ILE A 675 0.79 8.95 22.64
N LEU A 676 1.09 7.75 22.15
CA LEU A 676 0.15 6.64 22.20
C LEU A 676 -0.03 6.07 23.61
N SER A 677 1.03 6.04 24.41
CA SER A 677 1.02 5.42 25.74
C SER A 677 0.60 6.37 26.86
N SER A 678 0.70 7.72 26.67
CA SER A 678 0.25 8.74 27.64
C SER A 678 -0.97 9.50 27.10
N ASP A 679 -1.64 10.26 27.99
CA ASP A 679 -2.75 11.13 27.57
C ASP A 679 -2.31 12.58 27.28
N THR A 680 -1.02 12.85 27.25
CA THR A 680 -0.41 14.16 27.09
C THR A 680 0.18 14.35 25.71
N ALA A 681 0.48 15.60 25.35
CA ALA A 681 1.24 15.94 24.15
C ALA A 681 2.74 15.76 24.43
N VAL A 682 3.45 15.17 23.47
CA VAL A 682 4.91 15.04 23.50
C VAL A 682 5.48 15.68 22.24
N MET A 683 6.38 16.66 22.41
CA MET A 683 7.01 17.38 21.32
C MET A 683 8.04 16.50 20.61
N SER A 684 7.90 16.32 19.31
CA SER A 684 8.96 15.76 18.46
C SER A 684 9.91 16.84 17.99
N ILE A 685 11.21 16.60 18.13
CA ILE A 685 12.28 17.47 17.62
C ILE A 685 13.01 16.74 16.50
N GLY A 686 13.20 17.41 15.38
CA GLY A 686 13.95 16.88 14.23
C GLY A 686 13.12 16.07 13.24
N GLY A 687 11.81 15.91 13.46
CA GLY A 687 10.92 15.21 12.52
C GLY A 687 11.24 13.73 12.35
N TRP A 688 10.79 13.14 11.23
CA TRP A 688 10.98 11.72 10.94
C TRP A 688 12.45 11.29 10.79
N SER A 689 13.26 12.13 10.14
CA SER A 689 14.69 11.87 9.87
C SER A 689 15.63 12.34 10.97
N GLY A 690 15.14 13.11 11.92
CA GLY A 690 15.94 13.78 12.93
C GLY A 690 16.63 15.06 12.42
N SER A 691 16.31 15.50 11.20
CA SER A 691 16.98 16.62 10.50
C SER A 691 16.06 17.82 10.20
N ASP A 692 14.77 17.74 10.54
CA ASP A 692 13.84 18.86 10.37
C ASP A 692 14.14 19.97 11.41
N ASP A 693 14.28 21.21 10.95
CA ASP A 693 14.55 22.35 11.84
C ASP A 693 13.24 22.93 12.43
N ASN A 694 12.38 22.02 12.95
CA ASN A 694 11.09 22.41 13.52
C ASN A 694 11.18 23.20 14.84
N VAL A 695 12.25 23.02 15.59
CA VAL A 695 12.53 23.75 16.86
C VAL A 695 14.00 24.10 16.90
N THR A 696 14.31 25.39 16.94
CA THR A 696 15.67 25.89 17.18
C THR A 696 16.03 25.82 18.66
N LEU A 697 17.33 25.84 19.00
CA LEU A 697 17.77 25.89 20.40
C LEU A 697 17.17 27.09 21.15
N ALA A 698 17.15 28.27 20.51
CA ALA A 698 16.58 29.47 21.12
C ALA A 698 15.07 29.36 21.40
N GLN A 699 14.30 28.77 20.50
CA GLN A 699 12.89 28.48 20.70
C GLN A 699 12.68 27.47 21.83
N PHE A 700 13.49 26.39 21.85
CA PHE A 700 13.43 25.39 22.91
C PHE A 700 13.70 26.00 24.29
N GLN A 701 14.72 26.84 24.42
CA GLN A 701 15.04 27.55 25.64
C GLN A 701 13.88 28.47 26.08
N GLN A 702 13.20 29.11 25.13
CA GLN A 702 12.04 29.93 25.41
C GLN A 702 10.87 29.12 25.94
N TYR A 703 10.57 27.95 25.32
CA TYR A 703 9.53 27.04 25.81
C TYR A 703 9.83 26.53 27.24
N VAL A 704 11.08 26.20 27.51
CA VAL A 704 11.50 25.80 28.87
C VAL A 704 11.33 26.93 29.85
N LYS A 705 11.75 28.15 29.50
CA LYS A 705 11.60 29.36 30.35
C LYS A 705 10.14 29.68 30.63
N ASN A 706 9.25 29.47 29.69
CA ASN A 706 7.81 29.67 29.83
C ASN A 706 7.14 28.57 30.67
N GLY A 707 7.80 27.44 30.91
CA GLY A 707 7.19 26.26 31.53
C GLY A 707 6.33 25.44 30.59
N ASP A 708 6.47 25.65 29.27
CA ASP A 708 5.68 24.96 28.24
C ASP A 708 6.08 23.48 28.07
N ILE A 709 7.31 23.11 28.50
CA ILE A 709 7.84 21.74 28.45
C ILE A 709 8.36 21.35 29.82
N THR A 710 7.90 20.22 30.36
CA THR A 710 8.32 19.74 31.69
C THR A 710 9.56 18.85 31.62
N TYR A 711 9.60 17.88 30.67
CA TYR A 711 10.68 16.90 30.60
C TYR A 711 11.36 16.89 29.26
N PHE A 712 12.63 16.48 29.25
CA PHE A 712 13.33 16.06 28.03
C PHE A 712 13.73 14.60 28.17
N ILE A 713 13.35 13.76 27.21
CA ILE A 713 13.64 12.33 27.21
C ILE A 713 14.83 12.09 26.29
N ALA A 714 15.95 11.65 26.87
CA ALA A 714 17.14 11.28 26.11
C ALA A 714 17.08 9.81 25.69
N GLY A 715 17.44 9.53 24.44
CA GLY A 715 17.64 8.15 23.99
C GLY A 715 16.53 7.59 23.10
N GLY A 716 15.91 8.40 22.25
CA GLY A 716 14.89 7.96 21.30
C GLY A 716 15.32 7.90 19.82
N GLY A 717 16.51 8.32 19.47
CA GLY A 717 16.87 8.49 18.07
C GLY A 717 17.63 7.33 17.46
N MET A 718 17.02 6.53 16.59
CA MET A 718 17.69 5.81 15.50
C MET A 718 18.16 6.79 14.39
N GLY A 719 18.49 8.03 14.75
CA GLY A 719 18.96 9.10 13.88
C GLY A 719 20.47 9.24 13.82
N GLY A 720 21.22 8.14 13.92
CA GLY A 720 22.66 8.11 13.64
C GLY A 720 22.96 7.99 12.16
N GLY A 721 22.34 8.81 11.30
CA GLY A 721 22.84 9.05 9.94
C GLY A 721 24.08 9.96 9.97
N PRO A 722 24.95 9.97 8.96
CA PRO A 722 26.20 10.76 8.92
C PRO A 722 26.01 12.29 9.01
N GLY A 723 24.78 12.80 9.19
CA GLY A 723 24.45 14.21 9.44
C GLY A 723 23.98 14.54 10.85
N GLY A 724 23.89 13.55 11.76
CA GLY A 724 23.20 13.65 13.06
C GLY A 724 23.90 14.48 14.16
N ASN A 725 25.06 15.03 13.92
CA ASN A 725 25.79 15.79 14.95
C ASN A 725 25.74 17.33 14.80
N SER A 726 25.08 17.87 13.81
CA SER A 726 25.08 19.32 13.55
C SER A 726 23.70 19.99 13.55
N GLY A 727 22.59 19.24 13.61
CA GLY A 727 21.22 19.78 13.61
C GLY A 727 20.76 20.36 14.94
N SER A 728 19.61 21.07 14.93
CA SER A 728 18.97 21.68 16.09
C SER A 728 18.76 20.70 17.25
N GLY A 729 18.40 19.45 16.96
CA GLY A 729 18.22 18.38 17.94
C GLY A 729 19.49 18.03 18.73
N ALA A 730 20.66 18.04 18.05
CA ALA A 730 21.94 17.79 18.73
C ALA A 730 22.32 18.96 19.64
N GLN A 731 22.10 20.20 19.19
CA GLN A 731 22.33 21.42 19.99
C GLN A 731 21.44 21.44 21.22
N ILE A 732 20.16 21.14 21.08
CA ILE A 732 19.20 21.05 22.20
C ILE A 732 19.64 19.97 23.19
N THR A 733 20.00 18.78 22.69
CA THR A 733 20.46 17.68 23.54
C THR A 733 21.72 18.03 24.34
N ALA A 734 22.69 18.68 23.70
CA ALA A 734 23.91 19.16 24.35
C ALA A 734 23.61 20.21 25.43
N TRP A 735 22.74 21.17 25.11
CA TRP A 735 22.33 22.20 26.06
C TRP A 735 21.61 21.61 27.27
N VAL A 736 20.64 20.69 27.06
CA VAL A 736 19.91 20.04 28.17
C VAL A 736 20.88 19.26 29.07
N LYS A 737 21.83 18.52 28.50
CA LYS A 737 22.83 17.78 29.28
C LYS A 737 23.75 18.67 30.12
N ALA A 738 24.02 19.88 29.65
CA ALA A 738 24.87 20.84 30.34
C ALA A 738 24.17 21.56 31.50
N HIS A 739 22.81 21.70 31.44
CA HIS A 739 22.07 22.54 32.36
C HIS A 739 21.09 21.79 33.28
N TYR A 740 20.88 20.51 33.07
CA TYR A 740 19.92 19.71 33.84
C TYR A 740 20.49 18.36 34.26
N LYS A 741 20.05 17.91 35.44
CA LYS A 741 20.48 16.62 35.99
C LYS A 741 19.72 15.46 35.36
N ALA A 742 20.45 14.46 34.89
CA ALA A 742 19.88 13.22 34.39
C ALA A 742 19.26 12.38 35.50
N THR A 743 18.07 11.85 35.28
CA THR A 743 17.37 10.92 36.20
C THR A 743 16.92 9.72 35.35
N THR A 744 17.04 8.52 35.92
CA THR A 744 16.56 7.31 35.21
C THR A 744 15.17 6.93 35.72
N VAL A 745 14.19 6.89 34.83
CA VAL A 745 12.82 6.47 35.12
C VAL A 745 12.52 5.22 34.29
N GLY A 746 12.41 4.07 34.93
CA GLY A 746 12.17 2.80 34.29
C GLY A 746 13.18 2.42 33.20
N GLY A 747 14.46 2.75 33.39
CA GLY A 747 15.51 2.47 32.43
C GLY A 747 15.70 3.53 31.32
N VAL A 748 14.87 4.58 31.30
CA VAL A 748 14.96 5.69 30.35
C VAL A 748 15.55 6.93 31.03
N THR A 749 16.50 7.59 30.37
CA THR A 749 17.10 8.83 30.89
C THR A 749 16.16 10.02 30.63
N VAL A 750 15.78 10.72 31.67
CA VAL A 750 14.87 11.88 31.66
C VAL A 750 15.54 13.05 32.34
N TYR A 751 15.38 14.25 31.83
CA TYR A 751 15.80 15.51 32.40
C TYR A 751 14.57 16.32 32.82
N ASP A 752 14.50 16.71 34.08
CA ASP A 752 13.44 17.59 34.60
C ASP A 752 13.82 19.04 34.31
N LEU A 753 13.16 19.66 33.34
CA LEU A 753 13.45 21.00 32.84
C LEU A 753 12.93 22.11 33.78
N THR A 754 12.23 21.75 34.87
CA THR A 754 11.81 22.69 35.91
C THR A 754 12.89 22.91 36.97
N LYS A 755 13.96 22.10 36.96
CA LYS A 755 15.04 22.09 37.97
C LYS A 755 16.41 22.23 37.32
N ALA A 756 16.78 23.45 36.95
CA ALA A 756 18.13 23.72 36.45
C ALA A 756 19.20 23.33 37.49
N THR A 757 20.30 22.75 37.02
CA THR A 757 21.52 22.63 37.85
C THR A 757 22.12 24.01 37.95
N SER A 758 22.16 24.60 39.14
CA SER A 758 22.83 25.86 39.47
C SER A 758 24.33 25.78 39.11
#